data_12adf8465c1463f7f30fefd0c6d75ede
#
_entry.id   12adf8465c1463f7f30fefd0c6d75ede
#
_cell.length_a   1.000
_cell.length_b   1.000
_cell.length_c   1.000
_cell.angle_alpha   90.00
_cell.angle_beta   90.00
_cell.angle_gamma   90.00
#
_symmetry.space_group_name_H-M   'P 1'
#
loop_
_entity.id
_entity.type
_entity.pdbx_description
1 polymer ?
#
loop_
_entity_poly.entity_id
_entity_poly.type
_entity_poly.pdbx_seq_one_letter_code
_entity_poly.pdbx_strand_id
1 'polypeptide(L)'
;MKRTRTLKHVLGVMGLLLALLLCITACNGDTPGESDTPVPESDTPDADSVTEAPTVNEGESDTTPDKEYADIGDGSFSLTQDTYYLVVGSSFMPEGKFSFNESDTVALTPRVEEEGVISVAEDGRITALKAGDYTLTVREEKYGTEAQATLHIVGDLRDNIIISVPVWRGKWVNDEQFGYMKDAGVDMVVAVSGIETADYTVSNNMLKTALNTWSGGNGIRVLVHSTNDMLVNILDDTDRDLERLVSRFDGHPAMAGYHLIDEPYDCSPYAPIQRKLGVLDPDAITDVNFLPGGVYPSMLEYELRMDDYCKLLGEESVTYLSFDNYPFGPVEGSVDEAALFGNFEACRRAGLRNRVPTAFYIQAVGGFNNSYRRPDEGQLTYHMASALAYGFKWVKYWSWFVPDYGTDPENTTYNDYTDAIIGKDGKPTDLYPVATDLHLRAHTIGPILVDCEAVEVYHSGKRSTSVVYEKVPASFFAQPKGNEYAIVSLLHNAETGEQYLMLVNKNMKSETTLAFVLKDVASVVEIDTRTGEGKEVTLTGGLLSVTLKAGDYAFYKLPAGDHRTPVEATANLAAAAEKVTATVSQGSNGFFAACALDGQRTSTNERKGWKVPAGQTGEMTFIFDTPVTFNRMDLYPTGEGVSFAAQFPTAIKISAASAEAPDEWTVIYEQSGIARPTTEVPVLRFDSVTASRIRIEISGGSLSVELAEIEIYNDDGSIPAPPATSYEELAQEKGVNYALGKTPIASGSAYEHTIDAWGLAYLTDGKKLLTGKDGGTNGWMAQGMPKRECEPNTCWGGVDLGAAYTVNEVHIYPRQNGGYFPSAYEIQISADGETWETVYSIDNDTETKGVGRFIKLDSDKQARFVRIVARKLTGNYEANLGGYLMQVSEIEVYWN
;
A
#
# COMPACT_ATOMS: atom_id res chain seq x y z
N MET A 1 34.87 8.79 4.87
CA MET A 1 34.12 9.33 6.00
C MET A 1 32.63 9.60 5.72
N LYS A 2 32.06 9.26 4.55
CA LYS A 2 30.64 9.44 4.23
C LYS A 2 29.79 8.14 4.33
N ARG A 3 30.40 6.98 4.54
CA ARG A 3 29.68 5.68 4.64
C ARG A 3 29.22 5.29 6.06
N THR A 4 29.67 6.02 7.07
CA THR A 4 29.39 5.68 8.49
C THR A 4 28.14 6.36 9.05
N ARG A 5 27.53 7.32 8.36
CA ARG A 5 26.30 8.00 8.83
C ARG A 5 25.01 7.25 8.47
N THR A 6 24.98 6.58 7.33
CA THR A 6 23.79 5.80 6.89
C THR A 6 23.57 4.55 7.76
N LEU A 7 24.67 3.96 8.24
CA LEU A 7 24.59 2.76 9.09
C LEU A 7 24.04 3.03 10.50
N LYS A 8 24.19 4.27 11.01
CA LYS A 8 23.65 4.63 12.33
C LYS A 8 22.13 4.88 12.33
N HIS A 9 21.55 5.28 11.21
CA HIS A 9 20.09 5.45 11.07
C HIS A 9 19.38 4.09 10.98
N VAL A 10 19.96 3.15 10.25
CA VAL A 10 19.43 1.77 10.14
C VAL A 10 19.53 1.03 11.49
N LEU A 11 20.57 1.27 12.29
CA LEU A 11 20.72 0.66 13.62
C LEU A 11 19.77 1.25 14.68
N GLY A 12 19.31 2.49 14.52
CA GLY A 12 18.31 3.11 15.41
C GLY A 12 16.93 2.48 15.24
N VAL A 13 16.53 2.25 14.00
CA VAL A 13 15.24 1.62 13.64
C VAL A 13 15.26 0.12 13.98
N MET A 14 16.38 -0.59 13.76
CA MET A 14 16.53 -1.99 14.20
C MET A 14 16.53 -2.17 15.72
N GLY A 15 16.91 -1.16 16.50
CA GLY A 15 16.82 -1.20 17.96
C GLY A 15 15.37 -1.17 18.46
N LEU A 16 14.47 -0.51 17.77
CA LEU A 16 13.03 -0.48 18.07
C LEU A 16 12.37 -1.83 17.76
N LEU A 17 12.70 -2.43 16.61
CA LEU A 17 12.23 -3.77 16.22
C LEU A 17 12.70 -4.87 17.21
N LEU A 18 13.92 -4.78 17.76
CA LEU A 18 14.42 -5.77 18.72
C LEU A 18 13.76 -5.64 20.10
N ALA A 19 13.35 -4.46 20.51
CA ALA A 19 12.63 -4.26 21.77
C ALA A 19 11.18 -4.76 21.69
N LEU A 20 10.52 -4.69 20.51
CA LEU A 20 9.21 -5.29 20.29
C LEU A 20 9.26 -6.83 20.20
N LEU A 21 10.31 -7.41 19.58
CA LEU A 21 10.44 -8.88 19.47
C LEU A 21 10.74 -9.58 20.79
N LEU A 22 11.35 -8.91 21.77
CA LEU A 22 11.68 -9.51 23.09
C LEU A 22 10.48 -9.62 24.04
N CYS A 23 9.34 -9.00 23.74
CA CYS A 23 8.09 -9.16 24.52
C CYS A 23 7.23 -10.35 24.08
N ILE A 24 7.55 -11.04 22.97
CA ILE A 24 6.70 -12.09 22.37
C ILE A 24 7.08 -13.53 22.80
N THR A 25 8.15 -13.73 23.58
CA THR A 25 8.67 -15.08 23.88
C THR A 25 8.25 -15.70 25.20
N ALA A 26 7.21 -15.25 25.86
CA ALA A 26 6.75 -15.91 27.09
C ALA A 26 5.25 -16.18 27.04
N CYS A 27 4.86 -17.33 26.51
CA CYS A 27 3.78 -18.20 26.98
C CYS A 27 3.34 -19.19 25.87
N ASN A 28 3.80 -20.43 25.98
CA ASN A 28 3.25 -21.61 25.26
C ASN A 28 2.68 -22.58 26.30
N GLY A 29 1.53 -23.13 26.00
CA GLY A 29 0.95 -24.27 26.74
C GLY A 29 -0.40 -24.78 26.24
N ASP A 30 -0.32 -25.88 25.49
CA ASP A 30 -1.28 -27.00 25.39
C ASP A 30 -2.59 -26.93 24.59
N THR A 31 -2.62 -27.76 23.49
CA THR A 31 -3.77 -28.38 22.80
C THR A 31 -4.33 -29.59 23.58
N PRO A 32 -5.47 -30.27 23.23
CA PRO A 32 -6.01 -30.64 21.90
C PRO A 32 -7.53 -30.87 21.79
N GLY A 33 -8.04 -31.17 20.56
CA GLY A 33 -9.20 -32.09 20.38
C GLY A 33 -10.17 -31.77 19.22
N GLU A 34 -10.11 -32.63 18.21
CA GLU A 34 -10.99 -32.73 17.04
C GLU A 34 -12.45 -33.06 17.34
N SER A 35 -13.40 -32.63 16.52
CA SER A 35 -14.47 -33.53 15.99
C SER A 35 -15.24 -32.88 14.82
N ASP A 36 -15.34 -33.70 13.76
CA ASP A 36 -16.14 -33.49 12.53
C ASP A 36 -17.66 -33.46 12.77
N THR A 37 -18.38 -32.73 11.91
CA THR A 37 -19.49 -33.25 11.08
C THR A 37 -20.27 -32.12 10.37
N PRO A 38 -21.10 -32.43 9.31
CA PRO A 38 -21.06 -31.73 8.04
C PRO A 38 -22.29 -30.85 7.72
N VAL A 39 -22.15 -30.08 6.66
CA VAL A 39 -23.06 -29.14 5.99
C VAL A 39 -24.31 -29.84 5.44
N PRO A 40 -25.42 -29.12 5.26
CA PRO A 40 -26.17 -29.22 4.02
C PRO A 40 -26.41 -27.87 3.30
N GLU A 41 -26.31 -27.96 1.98
CA GLU A 41 -26.70 -27.00 0.97
C GLU A 41 -28.19 -26.67 0.99
N SER A 42 -28.59 -25.43 0.64
CA SER A 42 -29.76 -25.22 -0.23
C SER A 42 -29.88 -23.77 -0.73
N ASP A 43 -29.87 -23.67 -2.04
CA ASP A 43 -30.78 -22.92 -2.91
C ASP A 43 -30.92 -21.41 -2.83
N THR A 44 -30.42 -20.81 -3.92
CA THR A 44 -30.81 -19.49 -4.46
C THR A 44 -32.26 -19.47 -4.96
N PRO A 45 -32.89 -18.32 -5.01
CA PRO A 45 -33.60 -17.93 -6.23
C PRO A 45 -33.35 -16.49 -6.74
N ASP A 46 -33.55 -16.43 -8.04
CA ASP A 46 -33.39 -15.44 -9.05
C ASP A 46 -33.93 -14.04 -8.80
N ALA A 47 -33.28 -13.13 -9.56
CA ALA A 47 -33.64 -11.74 -9.85
C ALA A 47 -34.94 -11.63 -10.69
N ASP A 48 -35.57 -10.52 -10.57
CA ASP A 48 -36.08 -9.56 -11.54
C ASP A 48 -37.26 -8.78 -10.98
N SER A 49 -37.15 -7.46 -10.88
CA SER A 49 -38.08 -6.55 -11.51
C SER A 49 -37.75 -5.08 -11.20
N VAL A 50 -37.42 -4.38 -12.27
CA VAL A 50 -37.38 -2.92 -12.38
C VAL A 50 -38.79 -2.39 -12.20
N THR A 51 -39.01 -1.37 -11.35
CA THR A 51 -40.21 -0.53 -11.39
C THR A 51 -39.85 0.94 -11.29
N GLU A 52 -40.42 1.67 -12.26
CA GLU A 52 -40.31 3.10 -12.52
C GLU A 52 -40.68 4.00 -11.32
N ALA A 53 -40.05 5.19 -11.30
CA ALA A 53 -40.36 6.28 -10.39
C ALA A 53 -41.74 6.90 -10.67
N PRO A 54 -42.50 7.28 -9.64
CA PRO A 54 -43.72 8.02 -9.84
C PRO A 54 -43.47 9.53 -9.92
N THR A 55 -44.13 10.13 -10.93
CA THR A 55 -44.26 11.56 -11.17
C THR A 55 -44.99 12.30 -10.05
N VAL A 56 -44.44 13.46 -9.68
CA VAL A 56 -45.02 14.42 -8.73
C VAL A 56 -46.31 15.02 -9.34
N ASN A 57 -47.40 14.93 -8.63
CA ASN A 57 -48.62 15.72 -8.87
C ASN A 57 -48.78 16.79 -7.76
N GLU A 58 -48.83 18.05 -8.16
CA GLU A 58 -49.14 19.18 -7.28
C GLU A 58 -50.62 19.22 -6.90
N GLY A 59 -50.84 19.43 -5.60
CA GLY A 59 -52.00 20.16 -5.07
C GLY A 59 -53.27 19.38 -4.82
N GLU A 60 -53.38 18.81 -3.61
CA GLU A 60 -54.68 18.70 -2.92
C GLU A 60 -54.50 19.14 -1.46
N SER A 61 -55.35 20.05 -1.00
CA SER A 61 -55.43 20.48 0.40
C SER A 61 -55.82 19.30 1.29
N ASP A 62 -54.90 18.92 2.16
CA ASP A 62 -55.10 17.84 3.14
C ASP A 62 -56.16 18.24 4.18
N THR A 63 -57.38 17.76 4.01
CA THR A 63 -58.34 17.64 5.09
C THR A 63 -58.43 16.17 5.47
N THR A 64 -57.38 15.66 6.16
CA THR A 64 -57.49 14.41 6.90
C THR A 64 -58.50 14.63 8.04
N PRO A 65 -59.47 13.73 8.25
CA PRO A 65 -60.34 13.82 9.40
C PRO A 65 -59.50 13.70 10.68
N ASP A 66 -59.82 14.57 11.66
CA ASP A 66 -59.17 14.54 12.99
C ASP A 66 -59.17 13.11 13.52
N LYS A 67 -57.97 12.52 13.63
CA LYS A 67 -57.78 11.20 14.19
C LYS A 67 -58.15 11.28 15.66
N GLU A 68 -59.17 10.51 16.11
CA GLU A 68 -59.54 10.43 17.51
C GLU A 68 -58.46 9.60 18.27
N TYR A 69 -57.73 10.21 19.19
CA TYR A 69 -56.76 9.57 20.05
C TYR A 69 -57.40 9.08 21.36
N ALA A 70 -56.84 8.00 21.94
CA ALA A 70 -57.26 7.54 23.26
C ALA A 70 -56.77 8.53 24.33
N ASP A 71 -57.50 8.62 25.49
CA ASP A 71 -57.07 9.46 26.59
C ASP A 71 -55.92 8.77 27.38
N ILE A 72 -54.77 9.44 27.49
CA ILE A 72 -53.60 8.95 28.23
C ILE A 72 -53.76 9.08 29.78
N GLY A 73 -54.81 9.79 30.28
CA GLY A 73 -55.05 10.08 31.67
C GLY A 73 -53.89 10.82 32.34
N ASP A 74 -53.48 10.38 33.57
CA ASP A 74 -52.30 10.93 34.25
C ASP A 74 -50.95 10.38 33.76
N GLY A 75 -50.93 9.57 32.68
CA GLY A 75 -49.74 8.99 32.11
C GLY A 75 -48.92 10.01 31.28
N SER A 76 -47.67 9.66 30.95
CA SER A 76 -46.84 10.42 30.05
C SER A 76 -46.08 9.48 29.11
N PHE A 77 -45.76 9.98 27.91
CA PHE A 77 -44.89 9.36 26.96
C PHE A 77 -43.55 10.08 26.96
N SER A 78 -42.43 9.35 26.88
CA SER A 78 -41.09 9.89 26.76
C SER A 78 -40.25 8.99 25.84
N LEU A 79 -39.24 9.54 25.21
CA LEU A 79 -38.25 8.74 24.53
C LEU A 79 -37.31 8.06 25.51
N THR A 80 -36.69 6.95 25.10
CA THR A 80 -35.73 6.21 25.94
C THR A 80 -34.42 6.96 26.09
N GLN A 81 -34.13 7.90 25.18
CA GLN A 81 -32.95 8.77 25.17
C GLN A 81 -33.37 10.23 24.97
N ASP A 82 -32.67 11.14 25.63
CA ASP A 82 -32.88 12.60 25.49
C ASP A 82 -32.04 13.17 24.33
N THR A 83 -31.07 12.40 23.86
CA THR A 83 -30.16 12.78 22.76
C THR A 83 -29.81 11.57 21.87
N TYR A 84 -29.91 11.76 20.58
CA TYR A 84 -29.52 10.79 19.56
C TYR A 84 -28.35 11.34 18.72
N TYR A 85 -27.46 10.46 18.34
CA TYR A 85 -26.28 10.77 17.52
C TYR A 85 -26.30 9.92 16.26
N LEU A 86 -26.19 10.55 15.09
CA LEU A 86 -26.23 9.87 13.79
C LEU A 86 -25.13 10.40 12.89
N VAL A 87 -24.71 9.55 11.97
CA VAL A 87 -23.91 9.94 10.80
C VAL A 87 -24.86 10.02 9.59
N VAL A 88 -24.63 10.96 8.68
CA VAL A 88 -25.37 11.04 7.42
C VAL A 88 -25.34 9.66 6.72
N GLY A 89 -26.50 9.19 6.25
CA GLY A 89 -26.71 7.86 5.69
C GLY A 89 -27.04 6.76 6.68
N SER A 90 -26.75 6.93 7.99
CA SER A 90 -27.10 5.93 9.01
C SER A 90 -28.58 5.97 9.36
N SER A 91 -29.09 4.84 9.85
CA SER A 91 -30.51 4.68 10.20
C SER A 91 -30.67 4.11 11.61
N PHE A 92 -31.74 4.54 12.31
CA PHE A 92 -32.11 4.00 13.61
C PHE A 92 -33.61 3.97 13.80
N MET A 93 -34.09 3.21 14.81
CA MET A 93 -35.48 3.20 15.26
C MET A 93 -35.59 3.93 16.61
N PRO A 94 -36.33 5.04 16.71
CA PRO A 94 -36.56 5.67 17.99
C PRO A 94 -37.42 4.77 18.90
N GLU A 95 -37.05 4.73 20.16
CA GLU A 95 -37.79 3.96 21.16
C GLU A 95 -38.44 4.88 22.18
N GLY A 96 -39.73 4.62 22.48
CA GLY A 96 -40.50 5.35 23.47
C GLY A 96 -40.96 4.48 24.62
N LYS A 97 -41.25 5.10 25.74
CA LYS A 97 -41.80 4.47 26.95
C LYS A 97 -42.89 5.29 27.57
N PHE A 98 -43.87 4.61 28.13
CA PHE A 98 -44.91 5.24 28.94
C PHE A 98 -44.55 5.23 30.42
N SER A 99 -45.13 6.15 31.21
CA SER A 99 -45.00 6.17 32.66
C SER A 99 -45.76 5.03 33.35
N PHE A 100 -46.63 4.34 32.67
CA PHE A 100 -47.35 3.15 33.09
C PHE A 100 -46.94 1.95 32.26
N ASN A 101 -47.21 0.76 32.75
CA ASN A 101 -46.78 -0.47 32.09
C ASN A 101 -47.73 -0.73 30.88
N GLU A 102 -47.28 -0.33 29.66
CA GLU A 102 -47.98 -0.62 28.40
C GLU A 102 -47.24 -1.80 27.73
N SER A 103 -47.97 -2.85 27.46
CA SER A 103 -47.37 -4.06 26.82
C SER A 103 -47.53 -4.07 25.29
N ASP A 104 -48.30 -3.14 24.75
CA ASP A 104 -48.58 -3.07 23.33
C ASP A 104 -47.50 -2.28 22.61
N THR A 105 -47.03 -2.79 21.47
CA THR A 105 -46.15 -2.06 20.53
C THR A 105 -46.98 -0.93 19.90
N VAL A 106 -46.64 0.32 20.18
CA VAL A 106 -47.26 1.51 19.60
C VAL A 106 -46.45 1.99 18.43
N ALA A 107 -47.09 2.28 17.31
CA ALA A 107 -46.44 2.91 16.15
C ALA A 107 -45.97 4.31 16.54
N LEU A 108 -44.72 4.63 16.12
CA LEU A 108 -44.08 5.92 16.35
C LEU A 108 -43.96 6.68 15.04
N THR A 109 -44.29 7.96 15.05
CA THR A 109 -44.17 8.87 13.90
C THR A 109 -43.13 9.94 14.24
N PRO A 110 -41.87 9.76 13.83
CA PRO A 110 -40.81 10.75 14.03
C PRO A 110 -40.89 11.87 12.98
N ARG A 111 -40.52 13.10 13.39
CA ARG A 111 -40.35 14.24 12.47
C ARG A 111 -39.30 15.22 12.98
N VAL A 112 -38.72 15.98 12.04
CA VAL A 112 -37.91 17.17 12.28
C VAL A 112 -38.59 18.32 11.51
N GLU A 113 -38.59 19.54 12.09
CA GLU A 113 -39.29 20.68 11.49
C GLU A 113 -38.63 21.14 10.16
N GLU A 114 -37.33 21.05 10.04
CA GLU A 114 -36.59 21.38 8.83
C GLU A 114 -36.72 20.22 7.82
N GLU A 115 -37.15 20.55 6.60
CA GLU A 115 -37.33 19.58 5.52
C GLU A 115 -35.96 19.05 5.01
N GLY A 116 -35.92 17.79 4.58
CA GLY A 116 -34.73 17.16 4.01
C GLY A 116 -33.64 16.78 5.00
N VAL A 117 -33.92 16.87 6.33
CA VAL A 117 -32.98 16.45 7.38
C VAL A 117 -32.96 14.94 7.57
N ILE A 118 -34.16 14.35 7.59
CA ILE A 118 -34.36 12.91 7.75
C ILE A 118 -35.31 12.37 6.70
N SER A 119 -35.21 11.09 6.39
CA SER A 119 -36.27 10.31 5.77
C SER A 119 -36.85 9.33 6.81
N VAL A 120 -38.15 9.05 6.72
CA VAL A 120 -38.83 8.15 7.63
C VAL A 120 -39.47 7.03 6.85
N ALA A 121 -39.10 5.79 7.12
CA ALA A 121 -39.71 4.60 6.53
C ALA A 121 -41.10 4.29 7.12
N GLU A 122 -41.86 3.41 6.47
CA GLU A 122 -43.22 3.01 6.92
C GLU A 122 -43.23 2.38 8.30
N ASP A 123 -42.11 1.75 8.71
CA ASP A 123 -41.95 1.16 10.05
C ASP A 123 -41.56 2.18 11.14
N GLY A 124 -41.36 3.45 10.80
CA GLY A 124 -40.92 4.51 11.69
C GLY A 124 -39.40 4.66 11.81
N ARG A 125 -38.62 3.90 11.05
CA ARG A 125 -37.14 4.00 10.99
C ARG A 125 -36.73 5.33 10.37
N ILE A 126 -35.82 6.01 11.02
CA ILE A 126 -35.23 7.28 10.57
C ILE A 126 -33.92 7.01 9.86
N THR A 127 -33.69 7.66 8.71
CA THR A 127 -32.38 7.77 8.07
C THR A 127 -31.96 9.24 8.06
N ALA A 128 -30.74 9.53 8.50
CA ALA A 128 -30.16 10.87 8.53
C ALA A 128 -29.74 11.29 7.11
N LEU A 129 -30.13 12.49 6.66
CA LEU A 129 -29.81 13.00 5.32
C LEU A 129 -28.95 14.27 5.34
N LYS A 130 -28.99 15.05 6.42
CA LYS A 130 -28.30 16.33 6.50
C LYS A 130 -27.66 16.54 7.87
N ALA A 131 -26.37 16.88 7.86
CA ALA A 131 -25.62 17.18 9.07
C ALA A 131 -26.11 18.47 9.74
N GLY A 132 -26.14 18.49 11.08
CA GLY A 132 -26.61 19.61 11.90
C GLY A 132 -27.11 19.16 13.28
N ASP A 133 -27.57 20.13 14.06
CA ASP A 133 -28.25 19.92 15.35
C ASP A 133 -29.75 20.21 15.18
N TYR A 134 -30.55 19.24 15.51
CA TYR A 134 -32.00 19.32 15.30
C TYR A 134 -32.79 18.89 16.54
N THR A 135 -34.10 19.24 16.56
CA THR A 135 -35.05 18.67 17.51
C THR A 135 -35.84 17.56 16.83
N LEU A 136 -35.64 16.34 17.28
CA LEU A 136 -36.44 15.18 16.90
C LEU A 136 -37.73 15.21 17.75
N THR A 137 -38.86 15.26 17.09
CA THR A 137 -40.19 15.11 17.75
C THR A 137 -40.75 13.77 17.30
N VAL A 138 -41.15 12.94 18.25
CA VAL A 138 -41.78 11.63 18.02
C VAL A 138 -43.15 11.62 18.62
N ARG A 139 -44.15 11.39 17.78
CA ARG A 139 -45.52 11.17 18.17
C ARG A 139 -45.81 9.68 18.30
N GLU A 140 -46.43 9.28 19.37
CA GLU A 140 -46.99 7.95 19.45
C GLU A 140 -48.45 7.93 18.97
N GLU A 141 -48.84 6.85 18.27
CA GLU A 141 -50.07 6.84 17.48
C GLU A 141 -51.33 6.38 18.25
N LYS A 142 -51.22 5.96 19.52
CA LYS A 142 -52.33 5.49 20.30
C LYS A 142 -53.02 6.64 21.09
N TYR A 143 -52.23 7.46 21.78
CA TYR A 143 -52.73 8.58 22.59
C TYR A 143 -52.45 9.95 21.96
N GLY A 144 -51.66 9.98 20.84
CA GLY A 144 -51.30 11.19 20.12
C GLY A 144 -50.32 12.12 20.85
N THR A 145 -49.68 11.63 21.91
CA THR A 145 -48.72 12.42 22.68
C THR A 145 -47.37 12.49 22.01
N GLU A 146 -46.65 13.58 22.24
CA GLU A 146 -45.37 13.82 21.64
C GLU A 146 -44.27 13.90 22.70
N ALA A 147 -43.09 13.39 22.34
CA ALA A 147 -41.86 13.55 23.09
C ALA A 147 -40.75 14.11 22.17
N GLN A 148 -39.83 14.84 22.76
CA GLN A 148 -38.74 15.47 22.04
C GLN A 148 -37.39 15.00 22.56
N ALA A 149 -36.40 14.96 21.64
CA ALA A 149 -35.00 14.69 21.94
C ALA A 149 -34.13 15.59 21.04
N THR A 150 -32.92 15.81 21.47
CA THR A 150 -31.87 16.41 20.62
C THR A 150 -31.36 15.38 19.62
N LEU A 151 -31.20 15.77 18.37
CA LEU A 151 -30.64 14.96 17.31
C LEU A 151 -29.39 15.62 16.76
N HIS A 152 -28.22 15.03 17.03
CA HIS A 152 -26.96 15.43 16.46
C HIS A 152 -26.64 14.56 15.25
N ILE A 153 -26.50 15.15 14.07
CA ILE A 153 -26.12 14.45 12.83
C ILE A 153 -24.80 15.03 12.35
N VAL A 154 -23.78 14.19 12.19
CA VAL A 154 -22.49 14.58 11.61
C VAL A 154 -22.35 14.03 10.19
N GLY A 155 -21.46 14.64 9.37
CA GLY A 155 -21.17 14.20 8.01
C GLY A 155 -20.44 12.84 7.96
N ASP A 156 -20.46 12.18 6.81
CA ASP A 156 -19.56 11.06 6.54
C ASP A 156 -18.11 11.60 6.44
N LEU A 157 -17.18 10.94 7.09
CA LEU A 157 -15.75 11.31 7.03
C LEU A 157 -15.20 11.27 5.59
N ARG A 158 -15.75 10.39 4.75
CA ARG A 158 -15.31 10.17 3.38
C ARG A 158 -15.70 11.28 2.41
N ASP A 159 -16.68 12.12 2.80
CA ASP A 159 -17.13 13.25 1.96
C ASP A 159 -16.18 14.45 2.01
N ASN A 160 -15.10 14.36 2.82
CA ASN A 160 -14.13 15.44 2.98
C ASN A 160 -12.71 14.89 3.23
N ILE A 161 -11.71 15.77 3.20
CA ILE A 161 -10.36 15.45 3.67
C ILE A 161 -10.44 15.13 5.17
N ILE A 162 -9.95 13.96 5.56
CA ILE A 162 -9.95 13.53 6.95
C ILE A 162 -8.71 14.09 7.66
N ILE A 163 -8.89 14.76 8.77
CA ILE A 163 -7.81 15.20 9.66
C ILE A 163 -7.84 14.35 10.91
N SER A 164 -6.78 13.62 11.20
CA SER A 164 -6.73 12.79 12.39
C SER A 164 -5.48 12.98 13.24
N VAL A 165 -5.63 12.63 14.51
CA VAL A 165 -4.56 12.71 15.51
C VAL A 165 -4.43 11.39 16.28
N PRO A 166 -3.21 10.86 16.47
CA PRO A 166 -2.98 9.70 17.29
C PRO A 166 -3.04 10.09 18.77
N VAL A 167 -3.66 9.24 19.57
CA VAL A 167 -3.70 9.36 21.03
C VAL A 167 -2.92 8.22 21.65
N TRP A 168 -1.78 8.53 22.26
CA TRP A 168 -0.84 7.57 22.84
C TRP A 168 -1.06 7.29 24.33
N ARG A 169 -1.86 8.16 25.01
CA ARG A 169 -2.04 8.06 26.47
C ARG A 169 -3.46 8.42 26.86
N GLY A 170 -4.01 7.64 27.76
CA GLY A 170 -5.33 7.90 28.34
C GLY A 170 -5.47 9.25 29.04
N LYS A 171 -4.37 9.89 29.51
CA LYS A 171 -4.39 11.24 30.09
C LYS A 171 -4.91 12.33 29.13
N TRP A 172 -4.79 12.11 27.80
CA TRP A 172 -5.28 13.02 26.77
C TRP A 172 -6.76 12.79 26.41
N VAL A 173 -7.39 11.74 26.98
CA VAL A 173 -8.81 11.43 26.75
C VAL A 173 -9.66 12.17 27.79
N ASN A 174 -9.96 13.42 27.50
CA ASN A 174 -10.81 14.28 28.32
C ASN A 174 -11.43 15.41 27.50
N ASP A 175 -12.48 16.03 28.03
CA ASP A 175 -13.29 17.05 27.33
C ASP A 175 -12.47 18.28 26.91
N GLU A 176 -11.47 18.69 27.68
CA GLU A 176 -10.64 19.86 27.35
C GLU A 176 -9.81 19.57 26.09
N GLN A 177 -9.14 18.43 26.02
CA GLN A 177 -8.28 18.08 24.89
C GLN A 177 -9.11 17.76 23.64
N PHE A 178 -10.24 17.09 23.78
CA PHE A 178 -11.17 16.86 22.68
C PHE A 178 -11.83 18.16 22.21
N GLY A 179 -12.07 19.10 23.12
CA GLY A 179 -12.48 20.45 22.77
C GLY A 179 -11.47 21.18 21.89
N TYR A 180 -10.16 21.17 22.24
CA TYR A 180 -9.14 21.74 21.39
C TYR A 180 -9.05 21.07 20.01
N MET A 181 -9.16 19.74 19.94
CA MET A 181 -9.16 19.02 18.66
C MET A 181 -10.35 19.41 17.79
N LYS A 182 -11.56 19.45 18.37
CA LYS A 182 -12.77 19.88 17.67
C LYS A 182 -12.66 21.30 17.15
N ASP A 183 -12.26 22.26 18.02
CA ASP A 183 -12.14 23.67 17.67
C ASP A 183 -11.09 23.91 16.57
N ALA A 184 -10.11 23.03 16.47
CA ALA A 184 -9.12 23.04 15.40
C ALA A 184 -9.60 22.29 14.14
N GLY A 185 -10.78 21.68 14.11
CA GLY A 185 -11.26 20.94 12.94
C GLY A 185 -10.62 19.55 12.79
N VAL A 186 -10.32 18.86 13.89
CA VAL A 186 -9.93 17.45 13.86
C VAL A 186 -11.19 16.59 13.74
N ASP A 187 -11.22 15.68 12.78
CA ASP A 187 -12.36 14.81 12.48
C ASP A 187 -12.30 13.50 13.23
N MET A 188 -11.08 12.98 13.46
CA MET A 188 -10.92 11.65 13.99
C MET A 188 -9.73 11.54 14.95
N VAL A 189 -9.91 10.76 16.01
CA VAL A 189 -8.81 10.32 16.87
C VAL A 189 -8.50 8.85 16.61
N VAL A 190 -7.20 8.54 16.57
CA VAL A 190 -6.70 7.18 16.34
C VAL A 190 -6.14 6.65 17.65
N ALA A 191 -6.70 5.57 18.17
CA ALA A 191 -6.13 4.83 19.28
C ALA A 191 -4.96 3.97 18.78
N VAL A 192 -3.74 4.24 19.28
CA VAL A 192 -2.53 3.56 18.80
C VAL A 192 -2.03 2.52 19.79
N SER A 193 -1.10 1.66 19.37
CA SER A 193 -0.60 0.52 20.13
C SER A 193 -0.02 0.93 21.51
N GLY A 194 -0.18 0.07 22.50
CA GLY A 194 0.30 0.28 23.85
C GLY A 194 -0.58 1.17 24.75
N ILE A 195 -1.66 1.72 24.21
CA ILE A 195 -2.64 2.51 24.97
C ILE A 195 -3.76 1.65 25.57
N GLU A 196 -4.08 0.53 24.92
CA GLU A 196 -5.26 -0.27 25.21
C GLU A 196 -4.93 -1.49 26.09
N THR A 197 -5.90 -1.89 26.85
CA THR A 197 -5.92 -3.13 27.65
C THR A 197 -6.99 -4.07 27.09
N ALA A 198 -6.99 -5.33 27.48
CA ALA A 198 -7.94 -6.34 27.03
C ALA A 198 -9.43 -5.97 27.27
N ASP A 199 -9.72 -5.02 28.17
CA ASP A 199 -11.06 -4.53 28.46
C ASP A 199 -11.49 -3.34 27.61
N TYR A 200 -10.62 -2.80 26.75
CA TYR A 200 -10.85 -1.64 25.87
C TYR A 200 -11.29 -0.37 26.61
N THR A 201 -10.81 -0.16 27.84
CA THR A 201 -11.22 0.98 28.66
C THR A 201 -10.93 2.31 27.98
N VAL A 202 -9.76 2.46 27.33
CA VAL A 202 -9.36 3.72 26.70
C VAL A 202 -10.19 3.98 25.45
N SER A 203 -10.39 2.99 24.57
CA SER A 203 -11.25 3.13 23.39
C SER A 203 -12.69 3.47 23.77
N ASN A 204 -13.25 2.82 24.79
CA ASN A 204 -14.59 3.15 25.29
C ASN A 204 -14.68 4.59 25.84
N ASN A 205 -13.63 5.06 26.54
CA ASN A 205 -13.60 6.44 27.04
C ASN A 205 -13.45 7.44 25.86
N MET A 206 -12.65 7.12 24.85
CA MET A 206 -12.54 7.94 23.65
C MET A 206 -13.89 8.08 22.94
N LEU A 207 -14.59 6.97 22.70
CA LEU A 207 -15.90 6.96 22.06
C LEU A 207 -16.91 7.83 22.82
N LYS A 208 -16.93 7.69 24.17
CA LYS A 208 -17.80 8.50 25.01
C LYS A 208 -17.42 10.00 24.96
N THR A 209 -16.13 10.35 25.06
CA THR A 209 -15.68 11.74 25.05
C THR A 209 -15.90 12.38 23.68
N ALA A 210 -15.77 11.60 22.60
CA ALA A 210 -16.02 12.06 21.25
C ALA A 210 -17.45 12.57 21.05
N LEU A 211 -18.46 11.87 21.59
CA LEU A 211 -19.86 12.33 21.51
C LEU A 211 -20.09 13.71 22.14
N ASN A 212 -19.31 14.09 23.18
CA ASN A 212 -19.42 15.41 23.80
C ASN A 212 -18.97 16.54 22.85
N THR A 213 -18.27 16.22 21.75
CA THR A 213 -17.83 17.18 20.73
C THR A 213 -18.86 17.43 19.64
N TRP A 214 -19.88 16.57 19.52
CA TRP A 214 -20.82 16.64 18.41
C TRP A 214 -21.73 17.85 18.51
N SER A 215 -21.58 18.79 17.60
CA SER A 215 -22.42 19.96 17.47
C SER A 215 -22.26 20.65 16.12
N GLY A 216 -23.34 21.26 15.62
CA GLY A 216 -23.31 22.06 14.39
C GLY A 216 -22.99 21.23 13.13
N GLY A 217 -23.29 19.94 13.13
CA GLY A 217 -23.00 19.04 12.01
C GLY A 217 -21.60 18.45 12.00
N ASN A 218 -20.77 18.77 12.99
CA ASN A 218 -19.39 18.28 13.11
C ASN A 218 -19.17 17.61 14.47
N GLY A 219 -18.22 16.68 14.54
CA GLY A 219 -17.87 16.00 15.78
C GLY A 219 -16.76 14.98 15.52
N ILE A 220 -16.00 14.69 16.58
CA ILE A 220 -14.88 13.76 16.50
C ILE A 220 -15.41 12.32 16.42
N ARG A 221 -14.79 11.51 15.55
CA ARG A 221 -14.99 10.06 15.46
C ARG A 221 -13.74 9.34 15.98
N VAL A 222 -13.84 8.04 16.23
CA VAL A 222 -12.76 7.25 16.85
C VAL A 222 -12.42 6.03 15.98
N LEU A 223 -11.16 5.90 15.64
CA LEU A 223 -10.59 4.68 15.11
C LEU A 223 -10.06 3.87 16.30
N VAL A 224 -10.77 2.83 16.71
CA VAL A 224 -10.40 2.03 17.88
C VAL A 224 -9.21 1.12 17.56
N HIS A 225 -8.39 0.84 18.58
CA HIS A 225 -7.25 -0.05 18.43
C HIS A 225 -7.65 -1.51 18.64
N SER A 226 -7.18 -2.41 17.77
CA SER A 226 -7.16 -3.84 18.04
C SER A 226 -6.02 -4.14 19.01
N THR A 227 -6.26 -4.82 20.13
CA THR A 227 -5.22 -5.11 21.12
C THR A 227 -4.15 -6.07 20.57
N ASN A 228 -2.91 -5.99 21.10
CA ASN A 228 -1.81 -6.89 20.70
C ASN A 228 -2.18 -8.38 20.80
N ASP A 229 -2.94 -8.77 21.83
CA ASP A 229 -3.39 -10.15 21.99
C ASP A 229 -4.34 -10.60 20.88
N MET A 230 -5.14 -9.67 20.35
CA MET A 230 -6.02 -9.94 19.20
C MET A 230 -5.23 -9.97 17.88
N LEU A 231 -4.22 -9.13 17.69
CA LEU A 231 -3.42 -9.14 16.46
C LEU A 231 -2.65 -10.44 16.28
N VAL A 232 -2.09 -11.00 17.34
CA VAL A 232 -1.42 -12.32 17.29
C VAL A 232 -2.44 -13.41 16.93
N ASN A 233 -3.66 -13.36 17.48
CA ASN A 233 -4.71 -14.33 17.18
C ASN A 233 -5.39 -14.08 15.81
N ILE A 234 -5.44 -12.84 15.35
CA ILE A 234 -5.97 -12.48 14.03
C ILE A 234 -5.11 -13.07 12.90
N LEU A 235 -3.79 -13.07 13.06
CA LEU A 235 -2.90 -13.73 12.09
C LEU A 235 -3.08 -15.27 12.08
N ASP A 236 -3.56 -15.85 13.19
CA ASP A 236 -3.89 -17.28 13.31
C ASP A 236 -5.29 -17.66 12.79
N ASP A 237 -6.02 -16.72 12.16
CA ASP A 237 -7.29 -16.89 11.47
C ASP A 237 -8.47 -17.38 12.34
N THR A 238 -8.93 -16.55 13.24
CA THR A 238 -10.21 -16.83 13.90
C THR A 238 -11.26 -15.77 13.51
N ASP A 239 -12.13 -16.07 12.55
CA ASP A 239 -13.31 -15.27 12.22
C ASP A 239 -14.08 -14.83 13.47
N ARG A 240 -14.14 -15.73 14.45
CA ARG A 240 -14.74 -15.48 15.77
C ARG A 240 -14.13 -14.28 16.50
N ASP A 241 -12.83 -14.01 16.40
CA ASP A 241 -12.20 -12.90 17.14
C ASP A 241 -12.48 -11.56 16.45
N LEU A 242 -12.61 -11.55 15.12
CA LEU A 242 -13.08 -10.38 14.38
C LEU A 242 -14.55 -10.09 14.67
N GLU A 243 -15.41 -11.11 14.67
CA GLU A 243 -16.83 -10.97 15.07
C GLU A 243 -16.97 -10.41 16.50
N ARG A 244 -16.11 -10.82 17.43
CA ARG A 244 -16.08 -10.27 18.79
C ARG A 244 -15.62 -8.83 18.85
N LEU A 245 -14.65 -8.44 18.02
CA LEU A 245 -14.18 -7.05 17.92
C LEU A 245 -15.31 -6.17 17.39
N VAL A 246 -15.91 -6.55 16.26
CA VAL A 246 -17.03 -5.83 15.66
C VAL A 246 -18.21 -5.73 16.63
N SER A 247 -18.68 -6.85 17.18
CA SER A 247 -19.84 -6.85 18.10
C SER A 247 -19.66 -6.01 19.38
N ARG A 248 -18.42 -5.66 19.73
CA ARG A 248 -18.15 -4.80 20.89
C ARG A 248 -18.43 -3.33 20.61
N PHE A 249 -18.21 -2.88 19.38
CA PHE A 249 -18.27 -1.47 19.00
C PHE A 249 -19.37 -1.17 17.98
N ASP A 250 -19.93 -2.22 17.37
CA ASP A 250 -21.00 -2.10 16.39
C ASP A 250 -22.14 -1.24 16.90
N GLY A 251 -22.61 -0.34 16.03
CA GLY A 251 -23.70 0.59 16.34
C GLY A 251 -23.31 1.79 17.21
N HIS A 252 -22.05 1.94 17.67
CA HIS A 252 -21.64 3.15 18.39
C HIS A 252 -21.43 4.31 17.41
N PRO A 253 -22.20 5.43 17.49
CA PRO A 253 -22.19 6.46 16.47
C PRO A 253 -20.84 7.16 16.28
N ALA A 254 -20.02 7.30 17.34
CA ALA A 254 -18.69 7.87 17.26
C ALA A 254 -17.62 6.88 16.74
N MET A 255 -17.97 5.63 16.45
CA MET A 255 -17.05 4.66 15.86
C MET A 255 -16.76 5.03 14.40
N ALA A 256 -15.48 5.09 14.03
CA ALA A 256 -15.04 5.29 12.65
C ALA A 256 -14.47 4.01 12.03
N GLY A 257 -13.97 3.08 12.85
CA GLY A 257 -13.34 1.85 12.38
C GLY A 257 -12.22 1.37 13.28
N TYR A 258 -11.24 0.68 12.70
CA TYR A 258 -10.23 -0.09 13.40
C TYR A 258 -8.81 0.28 12.96
N HIS A 259 -7.97 0.68 13.91
CA HIS A 259 -6.53 0.75 13.70
C HIS A 259 -5.91 -0.62 14.02
N LEU A 260 -5.35 -1.27 13.01
CA LEU A 260 -4.85 -2.64 13.14
C LEU A 260 -3.42 -2.68 13.61
N ILE A 261 -2.54 -1.94 12.95
CA ILE A 261 -1.11 -1.96 13.25
C ILE A 261 -0.40 -0.73 12.70
N ASP A 262 0.64 -0.33 13.40
CA ASP A 262 1.56 0.73 12.99
C ASP A 262 2.89 0.12 12.55
N GLU A 263 3.39 0.54 11.38
CA GLU A 263 4.70 0.24 10.82
C GLU A 263 5.13 -1.26 10.76
N PRO A 264 4.29 -2.22 10.35
CA PRO A 264 4.77 -3.57 10.11
C PRO A 264 5.71 -3.56 8.88
N TYR A 265 6.77 -4.37 8.93
CA TYR A 265 7.68 -4.51 7.77
C TYR A 265 6.98 -5.09 6.54
N ASP A 266 6.00 -5.97 6.74
CA ASP A 266 5.14 -6.54 5.71
C ASP A 266 3.67 -6.29 6.08
N CYS A 267 2.97 -5.52 5.26
CA CYS A 267 1.55 -5.20 5.43
C CYS A 267 0.62 -6.25 4.80
N SER A 268 1.15 -7.11 3.93
CA SER A 268 0.34 -8.09 3.18
C SER A 268 -0.51 -9.02 4.04
N PRO A 269 -0.05 -9.49 5.23
CA PRO A 269 -0.88 -10.33 6.10
C PRO A 269 -2.15 -9.66 6.65
N TYR A 270 -2.18 -8.32 6.69
CA TYR A 270 -3.30 -7.56 7.25
C TYR A 270 -4.39 -7.27 6.22
N ALA A 271 -4.09 -7.28 4.92
CA ALA A 271 -5.08 -7.01 3.87
C ALA A 271 -6.27 -8.00 3.88
N PRO A 272 -6.09 -9.33 4.02
CA PRO A 272 -7.22 -10.26 4.18
C PRO A 272 -8.06 -9.99 5.43
N ILE A 273 -7.43 -9.48 6.51
CA ILE A 273 -8.13 -9.10 7.75
C ILE A 273 -9.02 -7.89 7.49
N GLN A 274 -8.49 -6.86 6.81
CA GLN A 274 -9.25 -5.67 6.44
C GLN A 274 -10.43 -6.02 5.53
N ARG A 275 -10.25 -6.92 4.59
CA ARG A 275 -11.33 -7.43 3.74
C ARG A 275 -12.43 -8.13 4.57
N LYS A 276 -12.05 -9.00 5.53
CA LYS A 276 -13.03 -9.63 6.42
C LYS A 276 -13.76 -8.60 7.29
N LEU A 277 -13.06 -7.59 7.81
CA LEU A 277 -13.68 -6.49 8.55
C LEU A 277 -14.66 -5.71 7.69
N GLY A 278 -14.32 -5.43 6.41
CA GLY A 278 -15.24 -4.77 5.48
C GLY A 278 -16.53 -5.57 5.19
N VAL A 279 -16.50 -6.90 5.32
CA VAL A 279 -17.71 -7.75 5.25
C VAL A 279 -18.51 -7.68 6.55
N LEU A 280 -17.85 -7.64 7.71
CA LEU A 280 -18.52 -7.65 9.03
C LEU A 280 -19.03 -6.26 9.44
N ASP A 281 -18.35 -5.20 9.04
CA ASP A 281 -18.62 -3.80 9.34
C ASP A 281 -18.30 -2.93 8.11
N PRO A 282 -19.21 -2.89 7.10
CA PRO A 282 -18.94 -2.33 5.77
C PRO A 282 -18.58 -0.84 5.74
N ASP A 283 -18.99 -0.08 6.76
CA ASP A 283 -18.74 1.36 6.85
C ASP A 283 -17.48 1.70 7.65
N ALA A 284 -16.85 0.71 8.27
CA ALA A 284 -15.70 0.92 9.14
C ALA A 284 -14.42 1.14 8.33
N ILE A 285 -13.72 2.23 8.60
CA ILE A 285 -12.38 2.49 8.08
C ILE A 285 -11.39 1.54 8.78
N THR A 286 -10.57 0.84 7.99
CA THR A 286 -9.48 0.01 8.52
C THR A 286 -8.13 0.64 8.22
N ASP A 287 -7.22 0.66 9.19
CA ASP A 287 -5.94 1.36 9.08
C ASP A 287 -4.74 0.43 9.36
N VAL A 288 -3.83 0.39 8.40
CA VAL A 288 -2.49 -0.20 8.48
C VAL A 288 -1.51 0.84 7.97
N ASN A 289 -0.55 1.26 8.80
CA ASN A 289 0.42 2.27 8.42
C ASN A 289 1.74 1.62 7.98
N PHE A 290 2.20 1.93 6.77
CA PHE A 290 3.46 1.45 6.21
C PHE A 290 4.65 2.17 6.83
N LEU A 291 5.76 1.45 7.07
CA LEU A 291 7.07 2.04 7.27
C LEU A 291 7.48 2.92 6.08
N PRO A 292 8.27 3.98 6.29
CA PRO A 292 8.75 4.80 5.18
C PRO A 292 9.68 4.03 4.23
N GLY A 293 9.66 4.39 2.95
CA GLY A 293 10.39 3.68 1.88
C GLY A 293 11.90 3.53 2.10
N GLY A 294 12.51 4.39 2.91
CA GLY A 294 13.93 4.28 3.26
C GLY A 294 14.32 3.03 4.08
N VAL A 295 13.34 2.29 4.60
CA VAL A 295 13.53 1.01 5.31
C VAL A 295 13.67 -0.16 4.34
N TYR A 296 13.13 -0.03 3.14
CA TYR A 296 13.16 -1.07 2.12
C TYR A 296 14.41 -0.94 1.24
N PRO A 297 14.81 -2.01 0.52
CA PRO A 297 15.99 -2.01 -0.34
C PRO A 297 16.00 -0.93 -1.42
N SER A 298 14.81 -0.54 -1.92
CA SER A 298 14.64 0.54 -2.89
C SER A 298 13.25 1.15 -2.82
N MET A 299 13.09 2.38 -3.32
CA MET A 299 11.78 3.01 -3.47
C MET A 299 10.85 2.24 -4.41
N LEU A 300 11.41 1.57 -5.41
CA LEU A 300 10.64 0.70 -6.30
C LEU A 300 10.08 -0.51 -5.53
N GLU A 301 10.89 -1.21 -4.73
CA GLU A 301 10.40 -2.31 -3.90
C GLU A 301 9.30 -1.86 -2.95
N TYR A 302 9.45 -0.69 -2.37
CA TYR A 302 8.45 -0.07 -1.51
C TYR A 302 7.11 0.14 -2.24
N GLU A 303 7.14 0.77 -3.42
CA GLU A 303 5.95 0.99 -4.27
C GLU A 303 5.25 -0.33 -4.62
N LEU A 304 6.03 -1.36 -4.96
CA LEU A 304 5.48 -2.67 -5.34
C LEU A 304 4.87 -3.44 -4.17
N ARG A 305 5.42 -3.28 -2.96
CA ARG A 305 4.79 -3.83 -1.74
C ARG A 305 3.45 -3.17 -1.46
N MET A 306 3.33 -1.87 -1.71
CA MET A 306 2.04 -1.17 -1.65
C MET A 306 1.06 -1.71 -2.70
N ASP A 307 1.51 -1.92 -3.94
CA ASP A 307 0.70 -2.53 -5.00
C ASP A 307 0.19 -3.92 -4.61
N ASP A 308 1.08 -4.78 -4.12
CA ASP A 308 0.72 -6.15 -3.74
C ASP A 308 -0.24 -6.17 -2.55
N TYR A 309 -0.03 -5.29 -1.57
CA TYR A 309 -0.97 -5.10 -0.48
C TYR A 309 -2.35 -4.65 -0.97
N CYS A 310 -2.42 -3.62 -1.83
CA CYS A 310 -3.69 -3.13 -2.37
C CYS A 310 -4.47 -4.20 -3.13
N LYS A 311 -3.78 -5.06 -3.90
CA LYS A 311 -4.42 -6.18 -4.61
C LYS A 311 -5.06 -7.22 -3.67
N LEU A 312 -4.57 -7.34 -2.45
CA LEU A 312 -5.09 -8.28 -1.44
C LEU A 312 -6.27 -7.72 -0.65
N LEU A 313 -6.49 -6.39 -0.67
CA LEU A 313 -7.56 -5.74 0.10
C LEU A 313 -8.96 -6.19 -0.31
N GLY A 314 -9.22 -6.34 -1.61
CA GLY A 314 -10.57 -6.57 -2.13
C GLY A 314 -11.45 -5.30 -2.12
N GLU A 315 -12.60 -5.39 -2.80
CA GLU A 315 -13.53 -4.26 -2.94
C GLU A 315 -14.32 -3.96 -1.65
N GLU A 316 -14.37 -4.89 -0.71
CA GLU A 316 -15.09 -4.76 0.56
C GLU A 316 -14.35 -3.91 1.60
N SER A 317 -13.06 -3.66 1.39
CA SER A 317 -12.24 -2.95 2.39
C SER A 317 -12.38 -1.44 2.25
N VAL A 318 -12.88 -0.76 3.28
CA VAL A 318 -12.77 0.69 3.40
C VAL A 318 -11.45 1.02 4.07
N THR A 319 -10.46 1.43 3.28
CA THR A 319 -9.11 1.72 3.77
C THR A 319 -8.42 2.79 2.95
N TYR A 320 -7.29 3.27 3.47
CA TYR A 320 -6.40 4.23 2.84
C TYR A 320 -4.99 3.66 2.83
N LEU A 321 -4.29 3.79 1.73
CA LEU A 321 -2.87 3.46 1.65
C LEU A 321 -2.09 4.51 2.45
N SER A 322 -1.64 4.12 3.64
CA SER A 322 -1.08 5.01 4.66
C SER A 322 0.40 4.73 4.91
N PHE A 323 1.17 5.78 5.09
CA PHE A 323 2.56 5.71 5.52
C PHE A 323 2.97 6.96 6.31
N ASP A 324 4.16 6.94 6.91
CA ASP A 324 4.77 8.09 7.56
C ASP A 324 6.15 8.42 6.99
N ASN A 325 6.51 9.70 7.01
CA ASN A 325 7.85 10.19 6.72
C ASN A 325 8.05 11.58 7.32
N TYR A 326 9.12 11.79 8.06
CA TYR A 326 9.40 13.02 8.81
C TYR A 326 10.59 13.75 8.22
N PRO A 327 10.41 14.71 7.28
CA PRO A 327 11.47 15.29 6.47
C PRO A 327 12.30 16.37 7.19
N PHE A 328 11.83 16.91 8.33
CA PHE A 328 12.52 18.02 9.01
C PHE A 328 13.56 17.47 9.98
N GLY A 329 14.79 17.28 9.46
CA GLY A 329 15.92 16.78 10.24
C GLY A 329 16.42 17.75 11.30
N PRO A 330 17.40 17.35 12.15
CA PRO A 330 17.83 18.10 13.31
C PRO A 330 18.57 19.40 13.00
N VAL A 331 19.12 19.52 11.79
CA VAL A 331 19.84 20.72 11.36
C VAL A 331 18.84 21.74 10.83
N GLU A 332 18.91 22.97 11.37
CA GLU A 332 18.05 24.05 10.93
C GLU A 332 18.12 24.27 9.41
N GLY A 333 16.95 24.31 8.74
CA GLY A 333 16.82 24.44 7.30
C GLY A 333 17.12 23.17 6.51
N SER A 334 17.48 22.04 7.15
CA SER A 334 17.54 20.75 6.47
C SER A 334 16.13 20.19 6.27
N VAL A 335 15.86 19.76 5.04
CA VAL A 335 14.64 19.04 4.65
C VAL A 335 15.04 17.91 3.74
N ASP A 336 14.61 16.70 4.05
CA ASP A 336 14.82 15.55 3.18
C ASP A 336 13.68 15.44 2.16
N GLU A 337 13.72 16.32 1.15
CA GLU A 337 12.76 16.30 0.06
C GLU A 337 12.84 15.01 -0.77
N ALA A 338 14.00 14.37 -0.84
CA ALA A 338 14.14 13.14 -1.62
C ALA A 338 13.37 11.99 -0.98
N ALA A 339 13.50 11.83 0.33
CA ALA A 339 12.71 10.85 1.07
C ALA A 339 11.21 11.23 1.03
N LEU A 340 10.85 12.47 1.30
CA LEU A 340 9.46 12.91 1.33
C LEU A 340 8.74 12.62 0.01
N PHE A 341 9.25 13.16 -1.10
CA PHE A 341 8.57 13.03 -2.40
C PHE A 341 8.77 11.67 -3.06
N GLY A 342 9.82 10.93 -2.71
CA GLY A 342 9.93 9.52 -3.10
C GLY A 342 8.82 8.68 -2.51
N ASN A 343 8.53 8.84 -1.22
CA ASN A 343 7.42 8.18 -0.54
C ASN A 343 6.06 8.64 -1.09
N PHE A 344 5.88 9.96 -1.28
CA PHE A 344 4.64 10.53 -1.82
C PHE A 344 4.32 9.96 -3.19
N GLU A 345 5.31 9.91 -4.08
CA GLU A 345 5.13 9.42 -5.45
C GLU A 345 4.86 7.91 -5.48
N ALA A 346 5.57 7.11 -4.68
CA ALA A 346 5.32 5.67 -4.57
C ALA A 346 3.88 5.39 -4.09
N CYS A 347 3.44 6.09 -3.04
CA CYS A 347 2.09 5.94 -2.49
C CYS A 347 1.01 6.42 -3.49
N ARG A 348 1.21 7.60 -4.12
CA ARG A 348 0.28 8.14 -5.13
C ARG A 348 0.11 7.18 -6.30
N ARG A 349 1.21 6.66 -6.87
CA ARG A 349 1.17 5.73 -8.01
C ARG A 349 0.48 4.41 -7.65
N ALA A 350 0.83 3.84 -6.49
CA ALA A 350 0.19 2.61 -6.02
C ALA A 350 -1.31 2.82 -5.75
N GLY A 351 -1.67 3.95 -5.12
CA GLY A 351 -3.07 4.34 -4.87
C GLY A 351 -3.87 4.47 -6.16
N LEU A 352 -3.35 5.21 -7.15
CA LEU A 352 -4.00 5.40 -8.46
C LEU A 352 -4.21 4.06 -9.18
N ARG A 353 -3.15 3.25 -9.31
CA ARG A 353 -3.25 1.95 -10.02
C ARG A 353 -4.27 0.99 -9.40
N ASN A 354 -4.44 1.06 -8.08
CA ASN A 354 -5.31 0.13 -7.36
C ASN A 354 -6.63 0.78 -6.90
N ARG A 355 -6.86 2.06 -7.22
CA ARG A 355 -8.04 2.83 -6.79
C ARG A 355 -8.24 2.84 -5.28
N VAL A 356 -7.13 2.88 -4.54
CA VAL A 356 -7.13 3.00 -3.08
C VAL A 356 -6.75 4.43 -2.70
N PRO A 357 -7.59 5.17 -1.97
CA PRO A 357 -7.26 6.52 -1.52
C PRO A 357 -6.04 6.49 -0.59
N THR A 358 -5.32 7.60 -0.52
CA THR A 358 -4.04 7.68 0.18
C THR A 358 -4.10 8.51 1.45
N ALA A 359 -3.27 8.14 2.43
CA ALA A 359 -3.14 8.79 3.73
C ALA A 359 -1.66 9.01 4.08
N PHE A 360 -1.39 9.99 4.94
CA PHE A 360 -0.03 10.37 5.27
C PHE A 360 0.07 11.04 6.64
N TYR A 361 1.18 10.77 7.37
CA TYR A 361 1.50 11.43 8.62
C TYR A 361 2.31 12.71 8.43
N ILE A 362 1.76 13.84 8.89
CA ILE A 362 2.43 15.15 8.89
C ILE A 362 3.28 15.33 10.15
N GLN A 363 4.53 15.80 10.00
CA GLN A 363 5.42 16.05 11.13
C GLN A 363 5.01 17.33 11.86
N ALA A 364 4.72 17.25 13.15
CA ALA A 364 4.36 18.42 13.99
C ALA A 364 5.10 18.48 15.34
N VAL A 365 6.06 17.57 15.55
CA VAL A 365 6.88 17.49 16.75
C VAL A 365 8.36 17.30 16.39
N GLY A 366 9.27 17.70 17.27
CA GLY A 366 10.69 17.39 17.18
C GLY A 366 11.14 16.50 18.34
N GLY A 367 12.37 15.98 18.26
CA GLY A 367 12.94 15.08 19.25
C GLY A 367 13.33 13.73 18.66
N PHE A 368 12.99 12.64 19.32
CA PHE A 368 13.37 11.28 18.95
C PHE A 368 14.89 11.11 18.83
N ASN A 369 15.58 11.24 19.97
CA ASN A 369 17.04 11.26 20.02
C ASN A 369 17.69 12.34 19.14
N ASN A 370 17.09 13.52 19.13
CA ASN A 370 17.51 14.64 18.29
C ASN A 370 17.57 14.30 16.79
N SER A 371 16.71 13.38 16.33
CA SER A 371 16.61 13.01 14.90
C SER A 371 15.73 13.98 14.11
N TYR A 372 14.76 14.59 14.78
CA TYR A 372 13.78 15.48 14.17
C TYR A 372 13.78 16.86 14.84
N ARG A 373 13.51 17.87 14.05
CA ARG A 373 13.26 19.23 14.50
C ARG A 373 11.77 19.53 14.46
N ARG A 374 11.24 20.25 15.45
CA ARG A 374 9.89 20.78 15.40
C ARG A 374 9.75 21.71 14.19
N PRO A 375 8.74 21.54 13.33
CA PRO A 375 8.50 22.43 12.21
C PRO A 375 8.11 23.84 12.69
N ASP A 376 8.39 24.83 11.87
CA ASP A 376 7.81 26.18 11.97
C ASP A 376 6.50 26.29 11.15
N GLU A 377 5.83 27.45 11.19
CA GLU A 377 4.59 27.71 10.45
C GLU A 377 4.72 27.39 8.95
N GLY A 378 5.78 27.90 8.28
CA GLY A 378 5.96 27.69 6.85
C GLY A 378 6.23 26.24 6.49
N GLN A 379 6.88 25.48 7.37
CA GLN A 379 7.16 24.06 7.20
C GLN A 379 5.92 23.20 7.42
N LEU A 380 5.11 23.50 8.44
CA LEU A 380 3.84 22.80 8.65
C LEU A 380 2.87 23.05 7.49
N THR A 381 2.80 24.32 7.02
CA THR A 381 2.01 24.71 5.84
C THR A 381 2.46 23.96 4.59
N TYR A 382 3.78 23.93 4.33
CA TYR A 382 4.37 23.21 3.19
C TYR A 382 4.04 21.71 3.20
N HIS A 383 4.10 21.10 4.37
CA HIS A 383 3.86 19.68 4.52
C HIS A 383 2.40 19.32 4.18
N MET A 384 1.45 20.10 4.72
CA MET A 384 0.02 19.98 4.41
C MET A 384 -0.25 20.25 2.92
N ALA A 385 0.24 21.38 2.39
CA ALA A 385 0.05 21.77 1.00
C ALA A 385 0.59 20.73 0.01
N SER A 386 1.77 20.15 0.33
CA SER A 386 2.36 19.07 -0.47
C SER A 386 1.51 17.81 -0.48
N ALA A 387 0.96 17.41 0.68
CA ALA A 387 0.06 16.26 0.78
C ALA A 387 -1.21 16.45 -0.07
N LEU A 388 -1.85 17.62 0.01
CA LEU A 388 -3.04 17.92 -0.79
C LEU A 388 -2.73 17.94 -2.29
N ALA A 389 -1.57 18.50 -2.70
CA ALA A 389 -1.14 18.50 -4.10
C ALA A 389 -0.87 17.10 -4.65
N TYR A 390 -0.45 16.16 -3.81
CA TYR A 390 -0.29 14.75 -4.17
C TYR A 390 -1.58 13.93 -4.07
N GLY A 391 -2.70 14.58 -3.72
CA GLY A 391 -4.02 13.96 -3.69
C GLY A 391 -4.33 13.12 -2.47
N PHE A 392 -3.60 13.30 -1.37
CA PHE A 392 -3.90 12.58 -0.11
C PHE A 392 -5.26 13.01 0.44
N LYS A 393 -6.05 12.01 0.85
CA LYS A 393 -7.44 12.19 1.35
C LYS A 393 -7.53 12.13 2.87
N TRP A 394 -6.49 11.62 3.53
CA TRP A 394 -6.43 11.55 4.98
C TRP A 394 -5.05 12.01 5.46
N VAL A 395 -5.04 13.08 6.28
CA VAL A 395 -3.85 13.66 6.90
C VAL A 395 -3.86 13.33 8.38
N LYS A 396 -2.82 12.65 8.83
CA LYS A 396 -2.58 12.24 10.21
C LYS A 396 -1.47 13.08 10.82
N TYR A 397 -1.49 13.35 12.11
CA TYR A 397 -0.46 14.14 12.78
C TYR A 397 0.55 13.27 13.55
N TRP A 398 1.82 13.44 13.31
CA TRP A 398 2.89 13.03 14.21
C TRP A 398 3.67 14.25 14.73
N SER A 399 3.32 14.78 15.91
CA SER A 399 2.22 14.35 16.74
C SER A 399 1.37 15.57 17.10
N TRP A 400 0.10 15.36 17.45
CA TRP A 400 -0.76 16.41 18.01
C TRP A 400 -0.38 16.72 19.46
N PHE A 401 -0.20 15.66 20.25
CA PHE A 401 0.29 15.69 21.61
C PHE A 401 1.76 15.31 21.66
N VAL A 402 2.48 15.79 22.69
CA VAL A 402 3.86 15.38 22.91
C VAL A 402 3.87 13.86 23.19
N PRO A 403 4.61 13.07 22.41
CA PRO A 403 4.76 11.65 22.67
C PRO A 403 5.41 11.40 24.03
N ASP A 404 4.74 10.63 24.88
CA ASP A 404 5.22 10.30 26.24
C ASP A 404 5.26 8.78 26.36
N TYR A 405 6.41 8.18 26.09
CA TYR A 405 6.61 6.73 26.06
C TYR A 405 6.79 6.07 27.45
N GLY A 406 6.50 6.77 28.53
CA GLY A 406 6.46 6.15 29.83
C GLY A 406 7.07 6.95 30.96
N THR A 407 6.74 6.48 32.16
CA THR A 407 7.22 7.01 33.43
C THR A 407 8.55 6.39 33.89
N ASP A 408 9.27 5.68 33.01
CA ASP A 408 10.57 5.15 33.33
C ASP A 408 11.62 6.28 33.31
N PRO A 409 12.06 6.80 34.47
CA PRO A 409 13.04 7.86 34.53
C PRO A 409 14.43 7.40 34.03
N GLU A 410 14.66 6.09 33.85
CA GLU A 410 15.89 5.54 33.29
C GLU A 410 15.85 5.41 31.76
N ASN A 411 14.67 5.47 31.14
CA ASN A 411 14.52 5.48 29.69
C ASN A 411 14.66 6.90 29.13
N THR A 412 15.89 7.36 29.03
CA THR A 412 16.24 8.70 28.53
C THR A 412 16.10 8.80 27.00
N THR A 413 15.83 7.70 26.32
CA THR A 413 15.85 7.61 24.84
C THR A 413 14.75 8.42 24.18
N TYR A 414 13.63 8.69 24.87
CA TYR A 414 12.46 9.36 24.32
C TYR A 414 12.04 10.61 25.13
N ASN A 415 12.89 11.16 25.99
CA ASN A 415 12.56 12.33 26.82
C ASN A 415 12.84 13.68 26.14
N ASP A 416 13.36 13.69 24.91
CA ASP A 416 13.78 14.86 24.20
C ASP A 416 12.73 15.46 23.26
N TYR A 417 11.49 14.91 23.25
CA TYR A 417 10.41 15.48 22.43
C TYR A 417 10.14 16.95 22.80
N THR A 418 10.01 17.77 21.76
CA THR A 418 9.60 19.16 21.88
C THR A 418 8.10 19.28 22.17
N ASP A 419 7.60 20.49 22.38
CA ASP A 419 6.17 20.76 22.28
C ASP A 419 5.68 20.44 20.84
N ALA A 420 4.47 19.93 20.73
CA ALA A 420 3.78 19.60 19.49
C ALA A 420 2.74 20.69 19.13
N ILE A 421 1.57 20.33 18.62
CA ILE A 421 0.43 21.25 18.48
C ILE A 421 -0.13 21.60 19.87
N ILE A 422 -0.21 20.59 20.74
CA ILE A 422 -0.45 20.76 22.17
C ILE A 422 0.87 20.56 22.91
N GLY A 423 1.20 21.49 23.83
CA GLY A 423 2.43 21.47 24.62
C GLY A 423 2.41 20.41 25.72
N LYS A 424 3.57 20.24 26.37
CA LYS A 424 3.76 19.35 27.53
C LYS A 424 2.84 19.68 28.69
N ASP A 425 2.41 20.94 28.81
CA ASP A 425 1.47 21.45 29.80
C ASP A 425 -0.01 21.20 29.44
N GLY A 426 -0.28 20.57 28.29
CA GLY A 426 -1.62 20.29 27.80
C GLY A 426 -2.33 21.51 27.18
N LYS A 427 -1.59 22.57 26.82
CA LYS A 427 -2.16 23.80 26.24
C LYS A 427 -1.76 23.98 24.79
N PRO A 428 -2.59 24.70 24.00
CA PRO A 428 -2.26 25.06 22.63
C PRO A 428 -0.93 25.80 22.52
N THR A 429 -0.10 25.43 21.53
CA THR A 429 1.16 26.10 21.20
C THR A 429 0.97 27.11 20.07
N ASP A 430 2.05 27.76 19.64
CA ASP A 430 2.09 28.65 18.48
C ASP A 430 1.69 27.99 17.15
N LEU A 431 1.83 26.66 17.03
CA LEU A 431 1.39 25.89 15.86
C LEU A 431 -0.12 25.57 15.86
N TYR A 432 -0.80 25.70 17.00
CA TYR A 432 -2.23 25.40 17.07
C TYR A 432 -3.07 26.27 16.13
N PRO A 433 -2.94 27.63 16.12
CA PRO A 433 -3.71 28.46 15.17
C PRO A 433 -3.31 28.21 13.71
N VAL A 434 -2.08 27.79 13.45
CA VAL A 434 -1.63 27.43 12.10
C VAL A 434 -2.33 26.14 11.64
N ALA A 435 -2.33 25.09 12.48
CA ALA A 435 -3.04 23.84 12.20
C ALA A 435 -4.54 24.10 11.98
N THR A 436 -5.17 24.92 12.83
CA THR A 436 -6.60 25.29 12.70
C THR A 436 -6.91 25.95 11.34
N ASP A 437 -6.08 26.90 10.88
CA ASP A 437 -6.25 27.54 9.55
C ASP A 437 -6.05 26.52 8.41
N LEU A 438 -5.06 25.64 8.52
CA LEU A 438 -4.81 24.59 7.53
C LEU A 438 -5.95 23.59 7.42
N HIS A 439 -6.53 23.18 8.55
CA HIS A 439 -7.69 22.28 8.56
C HIS A 439 -8.92 22.94 7.95
N LEU A 440 -9.23 24.19 8.34
CA LEU A 440 -10.31 24.96 7.72
C LEU A 440 -10.18 24.99 6.19
N ARG A 441 -8.98 25.28 5.70
CA ARG A 441 -8.71 25.35 4.26
C ARG A 441 -8.80 24.00 3.57
N ALA A 442 -8.30 22.95 4.20
CA ALA A 442 -8.41 21.58 3.67
C ALA A 442 -9.88 21.15 3.60
N HIS A 443 -10.66 21.41 4.63
CA HIS A 443 -12.08 21.09 4.68
C HIS A 443 -12.91 21.89 3.67
N THR A 444 -12.55 23.17 3.44
CA THR A 444 -13.28 24.05 2.52
C THR A 444 -13.20 23.54 1.07
N ILE A 445 -12.01 23.04 0.66
CA ILE A 445 -11.82 22.49 -0.69
C ILE A 445 -11.93 20.96 -0.73
N GLY A 446 -12.03 20.33 0.43
CA GLY A 446 -12.05 18.89 0.61
C GLY A 446 -13.13 18.17 -0.19
N PRO A 447 -14.41 18.65 -0.23
CA PRO A 447 -15.45 18.04 -1.05
C PRO A 447 -15.12 17.97 -2.56
N ILE A 448 -14.23 18.86 -3.06
CA ILE A 448 -13.70 18.78 -4.42
C ILE A 448 -12.55 17.77 -4.48
N LEU A 449 -11.66 17.81 -3.48
CA LEU A 449 -10.44 17.01 -3.52
C LEU A 449 -10.70 15.53 -3.33
N VAL A 450 -11.71 15.11 -2.57
CA VAL A 450 -12.00 13.69 -2.34
C VAL A 450 -12.38 12.96 -3.62
N ASP A 451 -13.03 13.66 -4.56
CA ASP A 451 -13.46 13.13 -5.86
C ASP A 451 -12.37 13.30 -6.95
N CYS A 452 -11.26 13.96 -6.63
CA CYS A 452 -10.19 14.20 -7.59
C CYS A 452 -9.00 13.29 -7.36
N GLU A 453 -8.38 12.82 -8.43
CA GLU A 453 -7.08 12.15 -8.42
C GLU A 453 -5.97 13.11 -8.85
N ALA A 454 -4.83 13.08 -8.17
CA ALA A 454 -3.63 13.83 -8.59
C ALA A 454 -2.95 13.06 -9.74
N VAL A 455 -3.46 13.26 -10.96
CA VAL A 455 -3.04 12.48 -12.13
C VAL A 455 -1.63 12.81 -12.59
N GLU A 456 -1.20 14.09 -12.46
CA GLU A 456 0.14 14.54 -12.81
C GLU A 456 0.66 15.47 -11.71
N VAL A 457 1.82 15.18 -11.15
CA VAL A 457 2.50 16.01 -10.15
C VAL A 457 3.94 16.23 -10.55
N TYR A 458 4.32 17.48 -10.71
CA TYR A 458 5.64 17.88 -11.16
C TYR A 458 6.27 18.91 -10.23
N HIS A 459 7.60 18.99 -10.27
CA HIS A 459 8.38 19.97 -9.53
C HIS A 459 9.17 20.88 -10.44
N SER A 460 9.19 22.18 -10.13
CA SER A 460 9.96 23.18 -10.84
C SER A 460 11.01 23.84 -9.92
N GLY A 461 11.99 24.53 -10.52
CA GLY A 461 13.05 25.26 -9.82
C GLY A 461 14.28 24.42 -9.49
N LYS A 462 15.06 24.90 -8.50
CA LYS A 462 16.35 24.29 -8.11
C LYS A 462 16.14 22.93 -7.47
N ARG A 463 16.85 21.91 -7.97
CA ARG A 463 16.77 20.52 -7.50
C ARG A 463 18.06 20.10 -6.79
N SER A 464 17.92 19.23 -5.80
CA SER A 464 19.01 18.38 -5.34
C SER A 464 19.32 17.31 -6.39
N THR A 465 20.58 16.94 -6.57
CA THR A 465 21.01 15.92 -7.54
C THR A 465 20.56 14.49 -7.19
N SER A 466 19.98 14.29 -6.01
CA SER A 466 19.56 12.98 -5.48
C SER A 466 18.04 12.77 -5.48
N VAL A 467 17.26 13.58 -6.21
CA VAL A 467 15.80 13.61 -6.07
C VAL A 467 15.08 12.76 -7.09
N VAL A 468 14.10 11.99 -6.63
CA VAL A 468 13.30 10.98 -7.35
C VAL A 468 11.95 11.53 -7.87
N TYR A 469 11.70 12.84 -7.84
CA TYR A 469 10.45 13.41 -8.33
C TYR A 469 10.58 13.99 -9.75
N GLU A 470 9.48 14.01 -10.50
CA GLU A 470 9.49 14.38 -11.89
C GLU A 470 9.57 15.89 -12.10
N LYS A 471 10.34 16.30 -13.11
CA LYS A 471 10.42 17.68 -13.57
C LYS A 471 9.26 17.98 -14.52
N VAL A 472 8.74 19.22 -14.49
CA VAL A 472 7.72 19.68 -15.44
C VAL A 472 8.17 19.36 -16.88
N PRO A 473 7.50 18.44 -17.59
CA PRO A 473 7.84 18.12 -18.98
C PRO A 473 7.39 19.27 -19.90
N ALA A 474 8.05 19.42 -21.04
CA ALA A 474 7.72 20.49 -22.01
C ALA A 474 6.32 20.34 -22.63
N SER A 475 5.77 19.14 -22.62
CA SER A 475 4.42 18.81 -23.10
C SER A 475 3.32 19.18 -22.10
N PHE A 476 3.64 19.34 -20.81
CA PHE A 476 2.64 19.71 -19.79
C PHE A 476 2.10 21.11 -20.04
N PHE A 477 0.81 21.31 -19.87
CA PHE A 477 0.13 22.57 -20.23
C PHE A 477 0.57 23.77 -19.37
N ALA A 478 1.02 23.58 -18.11
CA ALA A 478 1.43 24.64 -17.20
C ALA A 478 2.96 24.70 -17.09
N GLN A 479 3.58 25.63 -17.81
CA GLN A 479 5.03 25.79 -17.85
C GLN A 479 5.53 26.90 -16.90
N PRO A 480 6.54 26.65 -16.07
CA PRO A 480 7.14 27.70 -15.26
C PRO A 480 7.74 28.80 -16.16
N LYS A 481 7.46 30.06 -15.85
CA LYS A 481 7.96 31.19 -16.62
C LYS A 481 9.46 31.40 -16.45
N GLY A 482 9.99 31.01 -15.31
CA GLY A 482 11.41 31.21 -14.96
C GLY A 482 11.92 30.03 -14.11
N ASN A 483 12.45 30.33 -12.96
CA ASN A 483 13.00 29.36 -12.02
C ASN A 483 12.12 29.24 -10.76
N GLU A 484 10.82 29.18 -10.98
CA GLU A 484 9.82 29.03 -9.93
C GLU A 484 10.11 27.78 -9.11
N TYR A 485 10.22 27.92 -7.78
CA TYR A 485 10.44 26.81 -6.88
C TYR A 485 9.09 26.33 -6.32
N ALA A 486 8.46 25.40 -7.05
CA ALA A 486 7.06 25.03 -6.83
C ALA A 486 6.78 23.53 -7.04
N ILE A 487 5.69 23.04 -6.42
CA ILE A 487 4.98 21.86 -6.86
C ILE A 487 3.83 22.33 -7.76
N VAL A 488 3.62 21.61 -8.85
CA VAL A 488 2.55 21.86 -9.84
C VAL A 488 1.79 20.55 -10.02
N SER A 489 0.51 20.56 -9.62
CA SER A 489 -0.32 19.36 -9.66
C SER A 489 -1.56 19.58 -10.51
N LEU A 490 -1.84 18.64 -11.40
CA LEU A 490 -3.11 18.49 -12.11
C LEU A 490 -3.96 17.45 -11.40
N LEU A 491 -5.11 17.90 -10.87
CA LEU A 491 -6.10 17.04 -10.25
C LEU A 491 -7.28 16.87 -11.21
N HIS A 492 -7.81 15.66 -11.29
CA HIS A 492 -8.86 15.29 -12.21
C HIS A 492 -9.99 14.54 -11.50
N ASN A 493 -11.21 15.00 -11.65
CA ASN A 493 -12.42 14.29 -11.26
C ASN A 493 -12.87 13.42 -12.43
N ALA A 494 -12.76 12.11 -12.31
CA ALA A 494 -13.08 11.18 -13.42
C ALA A 494 -14.58 11.11 -13.74
N GLU A 495 -15.47 11.41 -12.78
CA GLU A 495 -16.91 11.36 -12.99
C GLU A 495 -17.44 12.58 -13.76
N THR A 496 -16.96 13.77 -13.36
CA THR A 496 -17.44 15.04 -13.96
C THR A 496 -16.55 15.51 -15.13
N GLY A 497 -15.33 14.99 -15.24
CA GLY A 497 -14.31 15.47 -16.17
C GLY A 497 -13.70 16.82 -15.76
N GLU A 498 -14.04 17.36 -14.61
CA GLU A 498 -13.49 18.62 -14.12
C GLU A 498 -12.02 18.45 -13.74
N GLN A 499 -11.24 19.49 -14.03
CA GLN A 499 -9.79 19.49 -13.74
C GLN A 499 -9.41 20.73 -12.95
N TYR A 500 -8.43 20.54 -12.09
CA TYR A 500 -7.96 21.57 -11.19
C TYR A 500 -6.43 21.65 -11.19
N LEU A 501 -5.90 22.86 -11.08
CA LEU A 501 -4.48 23.12 -10.94
C LEU A 501 -4.20 23.53 -9.48
N MET A 502 -3.26 22.85 -8.83
CA MET A 502 -2.74 23.26 -7.53
C MET A 502 -1.28 23.67 -7.68
N LEU A 503 -0.95 24.85 -7.16
CA LEU A 503 0.41 25.39 -7.12
C LEU A 503 0.86 25.54 -5.67
N VAL A 504 2.01 24.94 -5.30
CA VAL A 504 2.57 25.02 -3.95
C VAL A 504 3.89 25.77 -3.97
N ASN A 505 4.04 26.76 -3.12
CA ASN A 505 5.33 27.45 -2.90
C ASN A 505 6.27 26.57 -2.08
N LYS A 506 7.32 26.04 -2.69
CA LYS A 506 8.32 25.21 -1.99
C LYS A 506 9.27 26.03 -1.09
N ASN A 507 9.23 27.35 -1.13
CA ASN A 507 9.98 28.20 -0.21
C ASN A 507 9.26 28.27 1.15
N MET A 508 9.71 27.50 2.11
CA MET A 508 9.14 27.41 3.46
C MET A 508 9.52 28.59 4.36
N LYS A 509 10.34 29.55 3.88
CA LYS A 509 10.86 30.66 4.71
C LYS A 509 10.36 32.02 4.30
N SER A 510 9.87 32.15 3.07
CA SER A 510 9.45 33.48 2.57
C SER A 510 8.31 33.37 1.57
N GLU A 511 7.55 34.46 1.52
CA GLU A 511 6.60 34.73 0.46
C GLU A 511 7.32 34.76 -0.90
N THR A 512 6.68 34.15 -1.91
CA THR A 512 7.23 34.03 -3.26
C THR A 512 6.13 34.26 -4.28
N THR A 513 6.42 35.01 -5.33
CA THR A 513 5.54 35.11 -6.50
C THR A 513 5.90 34.00 -7.47
N LEU A 514 4.96 33.10 -7.73
CA LEU A 514 5.06 32.06 -8.75
C LEU A 514 4.40 32.53 -10.03
N ALA A 515 5.01 32.23 -11.17
CA ALA A 515 4.50 32.59 -12.49
C ALA A 515 4.57 31.38 -13.46
N PHE A 516 3.42 31.01 -14.00
CA PHE A 516 3.29 29.90 -14.94
C PHE A 516 2.58 30.36 -16.21
N VAL A 517 2.99 29.83 -17.35
CA VAL A 517 2.30 30.05 -18.62
C VAL A 517 1.46 28.81 -18.90
N LEU A 518 0.14 28.96 -18.87
CA LEU A 518 -0.82 27.92 -19.14
C LEU A 518 -1.13 27.92 -20.66
N LYS A 519 -0.76 26.86 -21.34
CA LYS A 519 -0.94 26.71 -22.79
C LYS A 519 -2.43 26.56 -23.11
N ASP A 520 -2.90 27.34 -24.05
CA ASP A 520 -4.28 27.32 -24.55
C ASP A 520 -5.38 27.58 -23.48
N VAL A 521 -5.02 28.21 -22.36
CA VAL A 521 -5.92 28.59 -21.28
C VAL A 521 -6.04 30.12 -21.22
N ALA A 522 -7.25 30.62 -21.40
CA ALA A 522 -7.55 32.08 -21.42
C ALA A 522 -7.99 32.62 -20.06
N SER A 523 -8.62 31.79 -19.23
CA SER A 523 -9.02 32.12 -17.86
C SER A 523 -9.06 30.87 -16.99
N VAL A 524 -8.96 31.07 -15.68
CA VAL A 524 -9.14 30.04 -14.64
C VAL A 524 -10.07 30.60 -13.57
N VAL A 525 -10.65 29.75 -12.74
CA VAL A 525 -11.36 30.18 -11.54
C VAL A 525 -10.48 29.92 -10.33
N GLU A 526 -10.00 30.97 -9.69
CA GLU A 526 -9.32 30.89 -8.40
C GLU A 526 -10.34 30.53 -7.32
N ILE A 527 -10.10 29.46 -6.56
CA ILE A 527 -10.95 29.03 -5.45
C ILE A 527 -10.29 29.51 -4.16
N ASP A 528 -10.99 30.40 -3.44
CA ASP A 528 -10.55 30.82 -2.11
C ASP A 528 -10.63 29.61 -1.16
N THR A 529 -9.48 29.18 -0.66
CA THR A 529 -9.39 27.97 0.16
C THR A 529 -10.00 28.10 1.56
N ARG A 530 -10.39 29.33 2.00
CA ARG A 530 -11.05 29.56 3.29
C ARG A 530 -12.57 29.71 3.17
N THR A 531 -13.08 30.14 2.00
CA THR A 531 -14.52 30.40 1.80
C THR A 531 -15.14 29.48 0.77
N GLY A 532 -14.34 28.83 -0.09
CA GLY A 532 -14.80 28.03 -1.22
C GLY A 532 -15.31 28.87 -2.40
N GLU A 533 -15.28 30.21 -2.29
CA GLU A 533 -15.78 31.09 -3.35
C GLU A 533 -14.84 31.07 -4.56
N GLY A 534 -15.42 30.95 -5.74
CA GLY A 534 -14.71 31.01 -7.02
C GLY A 534 -14.61 32.41 -7.57
N LYS A 535 -13.44 32.80 -8.03
CA LYS A 535 -13.17 34.10 -8.70
C LYS A 535 -12.52 33.86 -10.06
N GLU A 536 -13.14 34.35 -11.12
CA GLU A 536 -12.55 34.27 -12.45
C GLU A 536 -11.30 35.16 -12.58
N VAL A 537 -10.23 34.57 -13.12
CA VAL A 537 -8.95 35.22 -13.40
C VAL A 537 -8.65 35.09 -14.89
N THR A 538 -8.71 36.22 -15.63
CA THR A 538 -8.35 36.26 -17.03
C THR A 538 -6.82 36.27 -17.18
N LEU A 539 -6.29 35.41 -18.06
CA LEU A 539 -4.86 35.23 -18.31
C LEU A 539 -4.43 35.99 -19.59
N THR A 540 -3.51 36.91 -19.46
CA THR A 540 -2.93 37.59 -20.63
C THR A 540 -1.78 36.75 -21.18
N GLY A 541 -1.96 36.21 -22.38
CA GLY A 541 -0.99 35.29 -22.99
C GLY A 541 -0.78 34.02 -22.18
N GLY A 542 -1.80 33.53 -21.48
CA GLY A 542 -1.75 32.34 -20.64
C GLY A 542 -1.02 32.53 -19.30
N LEU A 543 -0.56 33.73 -18.97
CA LEU A 543 0.25 33.96 -17.76
C LEU A 543 -0.63 33.98 -16.51
N LEU A 544 -0.45 33.00 -15.66
CA LEU A 544 -0.94 32.94 -14.29
C LEU A 544 0.18 33.36 -13.34
N SER A 545 -0.08 34.32 -12.48
CA SER A 545 0.86 34.79 -11.47
C SER A 545 0.18 34.91 -10.11
N VAL A 546 0.76 34.30 -9.09
CA VAL A 546 0.22 34.29 -7.73
C VAL A 546 1.34 34.49 -6.70
N THR A 547 1.07 35.28 -5.68
CA THR A 547 1.99 35.48 -4.56
C THR A 547 1.51 34.65 -3.37
N LEU A 548 2.34 33.71 -2.91
CA LEU A 548 2.04 32.76 -1.86
C LEU A 548 3.00 32.96 -0.69
N LYS A 549 2.49 32.90 0.52
CA LYS A 549 3.29 32.86 1.74
C LYS A 549 4.25 31.67 1.75
N ALA A 550 5.10 31.58 2.76
CA ALA A 550 6.02 30.46 2.95
C ALA A 550 5.27 29.12 3.03
N GLY A 551 5.59 28.16 2.16
CA GLY A 551 4.97 26.85 2.11
C GLY A 551 3.53 26.79 1.63
N ASP A 552 2.92 27.93 1.28
CA ASP A 552 1.48 28.06 0.98
C ASP A 552 1.12 27.59 -0.43
N TYR A 553 -0.17 27.46 -0.71
CA TYR A 553 -0.70 26.95 -1.98
C TYR A 553 -1.88 27.77 -2.50
N ALA A 554 -2.10 27.68 -3.82
CA ALA A 554 -3.29 28.19 -4.51
C ALA A 554 -3.97 27.07 -5.28
N PHE A 555 -5.30 27.19 -5.41
CA PHE A 555 -6.15 26.17 -6.02
C PHE A 555 -7.03 26.81 -7.11
N TYR A 556 -7.01 26.25 -8.31
CA TYR A 556 -7.69 26.80 -9.48
C TYR A 556 -8.52 25.72 -10.19
N LYS A 557 -9.78 26.03 -10.51
CA LYS A 557 -10.54 25.22 -11.46
C LYS A 557 -10.16 25.64 -12.89
N LEU A 558 -9.85 24.64 -13.71
CA LEU A 558 -9.51 24.83 -15.11
C LEU A 558 -10.79 24.94 -15.99
N PRO A 559 -10.73 25.60 -17.17
CA PRO A 559 -11.84 25.60 -18.10
C PRO A 559 -12.11 24.16 -18.59
N ALA A 560 -13.32 23.95 -19.16
CA ALA A 560 -13.67 22.65 -19.74
C ALA A 560 -12.70 22.25 -20.86
N GLY A 561 -12.26 21.02 -20.83
CA GLY A 561 -11.26 20.45 -21.74
C GLY A 561 -10.34 19.47 -21.03
N ASP A 562 -9.56 18.72 -21.78
CA ASP A 562 -8.55 17.83 -21.21
C ASP A 562 -7.18 18.52 -21.24
N HIS A 563 -6.65 18.79 -20.04
CA HIS A 563 -5.36 19.45 -19.83
C HIS A 563 -4.24 18.45 -19.47
N ARG A 564 -4.55 17.13 -19.43
CA ARG A 564 -3.54 16.10 -19.21
C ARG A 564 -2.50 16.13 -20.34
N THR A 565 -1.29 15.76 -20.02
CA THR A 565 -0.24 15.63 -21.03
C THR A 565 -0.69 14.64 -22.11
N PRO A 566 -0.81 15.06 -23.38
CA PRO A 566 -1.23 14.15 -24.44
C PRO A 566 -0.30 12.96 -24.53
N VAL A 567 -0.86 11.75 -24.56
CA VAL A 567 -0.12 10.55 -24.93
C VAL A 567 0.18 10.65 -26.42
N GLU A 568 1.45 10.73 -26.80
CA GLU A 568 1.84 10.76 -28.21
C GLU A 568 1.31 9.50 -28.93
N ALA A 569 0.89 9.64 -30.19
CA ALA A 569 0.36 8.52 -30.98
C ALA A 569 1.39 7.37 -31.15
N THR A 570 2.68 7.68 -30.97
CA THR A 570 3.81 6.73 -30.97
C THR A 570 4.19 6.27 -29.55
N ALA A 571 3.48 6.68 -28.52
CA ALA A 571 3.81 6.36 -27.14
C ALA A 571 3.54 4.88 -26.84
N ASN A 572 4.32 4.35 -25.91
CA ASN A 572 4.07 3.04 -25.33
C ASN A 572 2.73 3.01 -24.58
N LEU A 573 1.74 2.31 -25.14
CA LEU A 573 0.41 2.21 -24.55
C LEU A 573 0.43 1.44 -23.20
N ALA A 574 1.42 0.57 -22.97
CA ALA A 574 1.55 -0.12 -21.69
C ALA A 574 1.74 0.87 -20.52
N ALA A 575 2.47 1.96 -20.75
CA ALA A 575 2.67 3.03 -19.78
C ALA A 575 1.41 3.89 -19.55
N ALA A 576 0.46 3.86 -20.50
CA ALA A 576 -0.80 4.60 -20.43
C ALA A 576 -1.96 3.75 -19.88
N ALA A 577 -1.73 2.49 -19.49
CA ALA A 577 -2.76 1.67 -18.89
C ALA A 577 -3.14 2.23 -17.50
N GLU A 578 -4.43 2.40 -17.26
CA GLU A 578 -4.97 2.86 -15.99
C GLU A 578 -4.63 1.88 -14.86
N LYS A 579 -4.76 0.58 -15.16
CA LYS A 579 -4.45 -0.48 -14.20
C LYS A 579 -3.70 -1.61 -14.89
N VAL A 580 -2.68 -2.14 -14.21
CA VAL A 580 -2.00 -3.36 -14.63
C VAL A 580 -2.02 -4.37 -13.50
N THR A 581 -2.40 -5.62 -13.81
CA THR A 581 -2.37 -6.73 -12.85
C THR A 581 -1.48 -7.84 -13.39
N ALA A 582 -0.72 -8.50 -12.51
CA ALA A 582 0.07 -9.68 -12.85
C ALA A 582 -0.23 -10.80 -11.85
N THR A 583 -0.54 -12.01 -12.35
CA THR A 583 -0.95 -13.13 -11.50
C THR A 583 0.21 -13.89 -10.88
N VAL A 584 1.36 -13.92 -11.54
CA VAL A 584 2.57 -14.60 -11.08
C VAL A 584 3.76 -13.68 -11.28
N SER A 585 4.43 -13.36 -10.17
CA SER A 585 5.67 -12.61 -10.17
C SER A 585 6.52 -13.07 -8.99
N GLN A 586 7.84 -13.08 -9.14
CA GLN A 586 8.71 -13.48 -8.04
C GLN A 586 8.73 -12.47 -6.88
N GLY A 587 8.38 -11.22 -7.08
CA GLY A 587 8.23 -10.19 -6.05
C GLY A 587 9.44 -9.97 -5.13
N SER A 588 10.68 -10.26 -5.58
CA SER A 588 11.89 -10.10 -4.77
C SER A 588 13.15 -9.97 -5.62
N ASN A 589 14.23 -9.45 -5.04
CA ASN A 589 15.55 -9.36 -5.68
C ASN A 589 15.57 -8.63 -7.05
N GLY A 590 14.77 -7.56 -7.17
CA GLY A 590 14.65 -6.78 -8.40
C GLY A 590 13.74 -7.38 -9.47
N PHE A 591 13.07 -8.51 -9.20
CA PHE A 591 12.11 -9.13 -10.10
C PHE A 591 10.67 -8.80 -9.68
N PHE A 592 10.10 -7.79 -10.31
CA PHE A 592 8.73 -7.36 -10.08
C PHE A 592 8.04 -7.13 -11.42
N ALA A 593 6.74 -7.40 -11.48
CA ALA A 593 5.99 -7.19 -12.71
C ALA A 593 6.07 -5.74 -13.22
N ALA A 594 6.01 -4.76 -12.30
CA ALA A 594 6.10 -3.35 -12.64
C ALA A 594 7.47 -2.92 -13.22
N CYS A 595 8.56 -3.67 -12.95
CA CYS A 595 9.86 -3.42 -13.59
C CYS A 595 9.83 -3.67 -15.11
N ALA A 596 8.85 -4.41 -15.62
CA ALA A 596 8.66 -4.60 -17.04
C ALA A 596 7.76 -3.54 -17.70
N LEU A 597 7.49 -2.42 -17.02
CA LEU A 597 6.54 -1.38 -17.45
C LEU A 597 7.04 0.04 -17.14
N ASP A 598 8.28 0.21 -16.74
CA ASP A 598 8.81 1.48 -16.27
C ASP A 598 9.64 2.26 -17.28
N GLY A 599 9.62 1.81 -18.55
CA GLY A 599 10.32 2.42 -19.67
C GLY A 599 11.81 2.12 -19.73
N GLN A 600 12.33 1.24 -18.84
CA GLN A 600 13.74 0.85 -18.87
C GLN A 600 13.92 -0.50 -19.56
N ARG A 601 14.42 -0.47 -20.75
CA ARG A 601 14.58 -1.63 -21.65
C ARG A 601 15.73 -2.57 -21.27
N THR A 602 16.51 -2.24 -20.23
CA THR A 602 17.66 -3.04 -19.76
C THR A 602 17.54 -3.35 -18.29
N SER A 603 17.95 -4.56 -17.90
CA SER A 603 18.00 -4.99 -16.51
C SER A 603 19.18 -4.38 -15.76
N THR A 604 19.00 -4.04 -14.49
CA THR A 604 20.04 -3.67 -13.53
C THR A 604 20.01 -4.61 -12.33
N ASN A 605 21.00 -4.55 -11.42
CA ASN A 605 20.98 -5.35 -10.20
C ASN A 605 19.78 -5.07 -9.28
N GLU A 606 19.27 -3.84 -9.30
CA GLU A 606 18.16 -3.39 -8.45
C GLU A 606 16.80 -3.56 -9.15
N ARG A 607 16.83 -3.69 -10.46
CA ARG A 607 15.67 -3.69 -11.33
C ARG A 607 15.89 -4.67 -12.49
N LYS A 608 15.31 -5.85 -12.37
CA LYS A 608 15.57 -6.97 -13.29
C LYS A 608 14.43 -7.27 -14.27
N GLY A 609 13.21 -6.85 -13.98
CA GLY A 609 12.05 -7.10 -14.84
C GLY A 609 11.02 -8.05 -14.24
N TRP A 610 10.06 -8.52 -15.04
CA TRP A 610 9.05 -9.48 -14.65
C TRP A 610 9.59 -10.92 -14.75
N LYS A 611 9.54 -11.65 -13.64
CA LYS A 611 9.96 -13.05 -13.57
C LYS A 611 8.79 -13.96 -13.22
N VAL A 612 8.59 -14.99 -14.05
CA VAL A 612 7.65 -16.08 -13.82
C VAL A 612 8.44 -17.34 -13.43
N PRO A 613 8.14 -17.97 -12.29
CA PRO A 613 8.83 -19.19 -11.87
C PRO A 613 8.67 -20.35 -12.86
N ALA A 614 9.63 -21.29 -12.82
CA ALA A 614 9.61 -22.47 -13.66
C ALA A 614 8.32 -23.30 -13.46
N GLY A 615 7.78 -23.84 -14.55
CA GLY A 615 6.58 -24.65 -14.53
C GLY A 615 5.26 -23.89 -14.36
N GLN A 616 5.32 -22.56 -14.32
CA GLN A 616 4.15 -21.69 -14.20
C GLN A 616 3.91 -20.90 -15.49
N THR A 617 2.69 -20.46 -15.67
CA THR A 617 2.30 -19.48 -16.68
C THR A 617 2.03 -18.17 -15.96
N GLY A 618 2.77 -17.11 -16.34
CA GLY A 618 2.54 -15.76 -15.86
C GLY A 618 1.52 -15.06 -16.75
N GLU A 619 0.63 -14.31 -16.15
CA GLU A 619 -0.35 -13.47 -16.82
C GLU A 619 -0.16 -12.02 -16.40
N MET A 620 -0.15 -11.09 -17.35
CA MET A 620 -0.20 -9.66 -17.11
C MET A 620 -1.34 -9.07 -17.91
N THR A 621 -2.23 -8.33 -17.24
CA THR A 621 -3.41 -7.71 -17.83
C THR A 621 -3.32 -6.20 -17.71
N PHE A 622 -3.47 -5.50 -18.82
CA PHE A 622 -3.54 -4.05 -18.95
C PHE A 622 -5.00 -3.64 -19.11
N ILE A 623 -5.43 -2.66 -18.34
CA ILE A 623 -6.80 -2.12 -18.35
C ILE A 623 -6.72 -0.64 -18.70
N PHE A 624 -7.56 -0.20 -19.62
CA PHE A 624 -7.63 1.16 -20.14
C PHE A 624 -9.03 1.73 -19.91
N ASP A 625 -9.12 2.97 -19.45
CA ASP A 625 -10.37 3.71 -19.29
C ASP A 625 -11.11 3.88 -20.62
N THR A 626 -10.34 4.20 -21.67
CA THR A 626 -10.85 4.30 -23.02
C THR A 626 -10.26 3.20 -23.89
N PRO A 627 -11.03 2.57 -24.78
CA PRO A 627 -10.49 1.56 -25.67
C PRO A 627 -9.31 2.07 -26.47
N VAL A 628 -8.20 1.31 -26.49
CA VAL A 628 -7.01 1.60 -27.27
C VAL A 628 -6.92 0.71 -28.49
N THR A 629 -6.39 1.27 -29.60
CA THR A 629 -6.07 0.48 -30.79
C THR A 629 -4.60 0.14 -30.79
N PHE A 630 -4.25 -1.13 -31.03
CA PHE A 630 -2.87 -1.60 -31.02
C PHE A 630 -2.69 -2.77 -31.98
N ASN A 631 -1.44 -2.95 -32.45
CA ASN A 631 -1.06 -4.00 -33.41
C ASN A 631 0.37 -4.49 -33.28
N ARG A 632 1.09 -4.01 -32.24
CA ARG A 632 2.50 -4.34 -31.99
C ARG A 632 2.78 -4.44 -30.50
N MET A 633 3.55 -5.44 -30.10
CA MET A 633 4.10 -5.59 -28.75
C MET A 633 5.59 -5.92 -28.85
N ASP A 634 6.44 -5.13 -28.19
CA ASP A 634 7.89 -5.32 -28.11
C ASP A 634 8.22 -5.93 -26.75
N LEU A 635 8.96 -7.05 -26.77
CA LEU A 635 9.32 -7.78 -25.55
C LEU A 635 10.83 -7.70 -25.33
N TYR A 636 11.26 -6.89 -24.37
CA TYR A 636 12.67 -6.69 -24.08
C TYR A 636 13.19 -7.81 -23.16
N PRO A 637 14.17 -8.59 -23.61
CA PRO A 637 14.79 -9.64 -22.80
C PRO A 637 15.62 -9.05 -21.65
N THR A 638 15.80 -9.85 -20.60
CA THR A 638 16.78 -9.57 -19.53
C THR A 638 18.16 -10.09 -19.90
N GLY A 639 19.16 -9.63 -19.13
CA GLY A 639 20.55 -10.05 -19.24
C GLY A 639 21.36 -9.30 -20.27
N GLU A 640 22.66 -9.48 -20.21
CA GLU A 640 23.67 -8.89 -21.12
C GLU A 640 24.64 -9.96 -21.60
N GLY A 641 25.32 -9.71 -22.72
CA GLY A 641 26.31 -10.62 -23.28
C GLY A 641 25.77 -12.04 -23.44
N VAL A 642 26.48 -13.03 -22.95
CA VAL A 642 26.09 -14.46 -23.04
C VAL A 642 24.81 -14.81 -22.29
N SER A 643 24.42 -13.97 -21.33
CA SER A 643 23.20 -14.12 -20.56
C SER A 643 21.98 -13.46 -21.21
N PHE A 644 22.18 -12.70 -22.31
CA PHE A 644 21.09 -12.02 -22.99
C PHE A 644 19.99 -13.00 -23.39
N ALA A 645 18.74 -12.67 -23.01
CA ALA A 645 17.56 -13.49 -23.30
C ALA A 645 17.64 -14.96 -22.85
N ALA A 646 18.54 -15.29 -21.91
CA ALA A 646 18.71 -16.68 -21.45
C ALA A 646 17.42 -17.29 -20.89
N GLN A 647 16.55 -16.47 -20.34
CA GLN A 647 15.28 -16.84 -19.74
C GLN A 647 14.08 -16.23 -20.51
N PHE A 648 14.20 -16.04 -21.82
CA PHE A 648 13.10 -15.56 -22.65
C PHE A 648 11.96 -16.61 -22.72
N PRO A 649 10.67 -16.18 -22.77
CA PRO A 649 9.54 -17.10 -22.87
C PRO A 649 9.64 -18.05 -24.08
N THR A 650 9.29 -19.31 -23.88
CA THR A 650 9.17 -20.30 -24.96
C THR A 650 7.73 -20.38 -25.50
N ALA A 651 6.77 -19.82 -24.80
CA ALA A 651 5.38 -19.67 -25.25
C ALA A 651 4.81 -18.32 -24.84
N ILE A 652 4.10 -17.68 -25.74
CA ILE A 652 3.46 -16.37 -25.56
C ILE A 652 2.07 -16.44 -26.16
N LYS A 653 1.09 -15.91 -25.42
CA LYS A 653 -0.28 -15.73 -25.90
C LYS A 653 -0.76 -14.33 -25.52
N ILE A 654 -1.35 -13.61 -26.48
CA ILE A 654 -1.92 -12.28 -26.28
C ILE A 654 -3.41 -12.36 -26.59
N SER A 655 -4.22 -11.81 -25.67
CA SER A 655 -5.68 -11.78 -25.79
C SER A 655 -6.18 -10.37 -25.53
N ALA A 656 -7.32 -10.03 -26.12
CA ALA A 656 -7.99 -8.74 -25.96
C ALA A 656 -9.44 -8.94 -25.54
N ALA A 657 -9.99 -7.98 -24.74
CA ALA A 657 -11.38 -7.94 -24.35
C ALA A 657 -11.92 -6.51 -24.38
N SER A 658 -13.24 -6.36 -24.60
CA SER A 658 -13.92 -5.06 -24.60
C SER A 658 -14.35 -4.66 -23.18
N ALA A 659 -14.75 -3.40 -23.01
CA ALA A 659 -15.31 -2.93 -21.74
C ALA A 659 -16.68 -3.55 -21.44
N GLU A 660 -17.47 -3.82 -22.47
CA GLU A 660 -18.83 -4.39 -22.37
C GLU A 660 -18.81 -5.89 -22.02
N ALA A 661 -17.71 -6.59 -22.40
CA ALA A 661 -17.54 -8.02 -22.15
C ALA A 661 -16.12 -8.28 -21.60
N PRO A 662 -15.81 -7.80 -20.38
CA PRO A 662 -14.44 -7.78 -19.84
C PRO A 662 -13.83 -9.18 -19.57
N ASP A 663 -14.67 -10.19 -19.49
CA ASP A 663 -14.26 -11.60 -19.27
C ASP A 663 -14.27 -12.45 -20.56
N GLU A 664 -14.73 -11.90 -21.68
CA GLU A 664 -14.76 -12.56 -22.99
C GLU A 664 -13.46 -12.26 -23.77
N TRP A 665 -12.46 -13.09 -23.58
CA TRP A 665 -11.14 -12.92 -24.18
C TRP A 665 -11.07 -13.50 -25.59
N THR A 666 -10.65 -12.68 -26.54
CA THR A 666 -10.33 -13.09 -27.91
C THR A 666 -8.81 -13.19 -28.05
N VAL A 667 -8.30 -14.37 -28.43
CA VAL A 667 -6.87 -14.56 -28.72
C VAL A 667 -6.52 -13.86 -30.04
N ILE A 668 -5.52 -12.98 -29.99
CA ILE A 668 -5.05 -12.19 -31.13
C ILE A 668 -3.65 -12.60 -31.59
N TYR A 669 -2.88 -13.23 -30.70
CA TYR A 669 -1.56 -13.78 -31.02
C TYR A 669 -1.29 -15.00 -30.11
N GLU A 670 -0.76 -16.07 -30.71
CA GLU A 670 -0.34 -17.25 -29.94
C GLU A 670 0.84 -17.92 -30.64
N GLN A 671 1.92 -18.16 -29.93
CA GLN A 671 3.09 -18.86 -30.41
C GLN A 671 3.71 -19.71 -29.31
N SER A 672 4.16 -20.92 -29.65
CA SER A 672 4.89 -21.85 -28.78
C SER A 672 6.15 -22.34 -29.49
N GLY A 673 7.10 -22.87 -28.72
CA GLY A 673 8.40 -23.31 -29.26
C GLY A 673 9.27 -22.14 -29.71
N ILE A 674 9.13 -20.98 -29.06
CA ILE A 674 9.89 -19.77 -29.39
C ILE A 674 11.36 -20.02 -29.06
N ALA A 675 12.22 -19.81 -30.06
CA ALA A 675 13.65 -19.86 -29.84
C ALA A 675 14.16 -18.62 -29.08
N ARG A 676 15.19 -18.82 -28.27
CA ARG A 676 15.86 -17.72 -27.56
C ARG A 676 16.35 -16.66 -28.57
N PRO A 677 15.99 -15.37 -28.42
CA PRO A 677 16.56 -14.29 -29.21
C PRO A 677 18.05 -14.13 -28.89
N THR A 678 18.87 -13.80 -29.91
CA THR A 678 20.33 -13.68 -29.76
C THR A 678 20.81 -12.25 -29.80
N THR A 679 20.20 -11.39 -30.60
CA THR A 679 20.63 -9.99 -30.79
C THR A 679 19.46 -9.03 -30.96
N GLU A 680 18.31 -9.52 -31.39
CA GLU A 680 17.14 -8.67 -31.68
C GLU A 680 16.13 -8.73 -30.56
N VAL A 681 15.53 -7.59 -30.25
CA VAL A 681 14.37 -7.52 -29.37
C VAL A 681 13.16 -8.08 -30.13
N PRO A 682 12.47 -9.11 -29.62
CA PRO A 682 11.30 -9.66 -30.29
C PRO A 682 10.18 -8.63 -30.42
N VAL A 683 9.72 -8.42 -31.65
CA VAL A 683 8.61 -7.55 -32.03
C VAL A 683 7.46 -8.42 -32.51
N LEU A 684 6.41 -8.51 -31.71
CA LEU A 684 5.21 -9.25 -32.04
C LEU A 684 4.25 -8.34 -32.80
N ARG A 685 3.87 -8.72 -34.04
CA ARG A 685 2.94 -7.98 -34.88
C ARG A 685 1.71 -8.83 -35.14
N PHE A 686 0.54 -8.20 -35.11
CA PHE A 686 -0.75 -8.81 -35.35
C PHE A 686 -1.69 -7.79 -36.00
N ASP A 687 -2.85 -8.21 -36.46
CA ASP A 687 -3.88 -7.32 -37.03
C ASP A 687 -4.33 -6.29 -35.97
N SER A 688 -4.61 -5.06 -36.40
CA SER A 688 -5.05 -4.00 -35.47
C SER A 688 -6.31 -4.40 -34.73
N VAL A 689 -6.27 -4.28 -33.41
CA VAL A 689 -7.37 -4.58 -32.49
C VAL A 689 -7.64 -3.35 -31.64
N THR A 690 -8.92 -3.05 -31.40
CA THR A 690 -9.34 -2.03 -30.42
C THR A 690 -9.96 -2.73 -29.22
N ALA A 691 -9.42 -2.47 -28.02
CA ALA A 691 -9.85 -3.13 -26.81
C ALA A 691 -9.64 -2.24 -25.58
N SER A 692 -10.41 -2.50 -24.51
CA SER A 692 -10.21 -1.88 -23.19
C SER A 692 -9.36 -2.74 -22.26
N ARG A 693 -9.13 -4.00 -22.64
CA ARG A 693 -8.26 -4.91 -21.86
C ARG A 693 -7.34 -5.69 -22.80
N ILE A 694 -6.08 -5.76 -22.41
CA ILE A 694 -5.04 -6.55 -23.11
C ILE A 694 -4.42 -7.48 -22.10
N ARG A 695 -4.29 -8.77 -22.44
CA ARG A 695 -3.66 -9.76 -21.60
C ARG A 695 -2.53 -10.45 -22.34
N ILE A 696 -1.35 -10.52 -21.70
CA ILE A 696 -0.24 -11.35 -22.15
C ILE A 696 -0.04 -12.50 -21.17
N GLU A 697 0.06 -13.71 -21.70
CA GLU A 697 0.40 -14.94 -20.98
C GLU A 697 1.75 -15.44 -21.48
N ILE A 698 2.70 -15.69 -20.56
CA ILE A 698 4.06 -16.18 -20.90
C ILE A 698 4.40 -17.41 -20.08
N SER A 699 5.16 -18.34 -20.68
CA SER A 699 5.69 -19.51 -19.98
C SER A 699 7.00 -19.98 -20.58
N GLY A 700 7.83 -20.65 -19.77
CA GLY A 700 9.13 -21.22 -20.14
C GLY A 700 9.24 -22.72 -19.96
N GLY A 701 8.09 -23.42 -19.70
CA GLY A 701 8.12 -24.83 -19.40
C GLY A 701 8.82 -25.12 -18.07
N SER A 702 9.87 -25.89 -18.08
CA SER A 702 10.67 -26.23 -16.89
C SER A 702 11.62 -25.10 -16.44
N LEU A 703 11.76 -24.02 -17.21
CA LEU A 703 12.60 -22.87 -16.86
C LEU A 703 11.76 -21.68 -16.41
N SER A 704 12.31 -20.88 -15.52
CA SER A 704 11.76 -19.55 -15.25
C SER A 704 11.90 -18.65 -16.48
N VAL A 705 10.99 -17.69 -16.63
CA VAL A 705 11.03 -16.70 -17.71
C VAL A 705 11.13 -15.29 -17.17
N GLU A 706 11.80 -14.43 -17.90
CA GLU A 706 12.10 -13.06 -17.49
C GLU A 706 11.96 -12.10 -18.68
N LEU A 707 11.28 -10.94 -18.43
CA LEU A 707 11.19 -9.82 -19.37
C LEU A 707 11.62 -8.53 -18.66
N ALA A 708 12.53 -7.78 -19.28
CA ALA A 708 12.99 -6.49 -18.77
C ALA A 708 11.95 -5.40 -18.96
N GLU A 709 11.28 -5.38 -20.14
CA GLU A 709 10.25 -4.38 -20.47
C GLU A 709 9.23 -4.96 -21.44
N ILE A 710 8.00 -4.50 -21.38
CA ILE A 710 6.91 -4.78 -22.33
C ILE A 710 6.38 -3.45 -22.84
N GLU A 711 6.44 -3.26 -24.15
CA GLU A 711 5.91 -2.06 -24.79
C GLU A 711 4.81 -2.43 -25.78
N ILE A 712 3.72 -1.65 -25.81
CA ILE A 712 2.55 -1.87 -26.66
C ILE A 712 2.34 -0.64 -27.55
N TYR A 713 2.13 -0.86 -28.85
CA TYR A 713 2.01 0.23 -29.82
C TYR A 713 0.86 0.05 -30.81
N ASN A 714 0.35 1.19 -31.28
CA ASN A 714 -0.40 1.29 -32.53
C ASN A 714 0.57 1.74 -33.62
N ASP A 715 1.28 0.79 -34.23
CA ASP A 715 2.33 1.06 -35.20
C ASP A 715 1.75 1.16 -36.62
N ASP A 716 1.85 2.33 -37.23
CA ASP A 716 1.52 2.59 -38.64
C ASP A 716 2.70 2.34 -39.60
N GLY A 717 3.80 1.79 -39.08
CA GLY A 717 5.06 1.59 -39.78
C GLY A 717 6.09 2.70 -39.56
N SER A 718 5.75 3.73 -38.78
CA SER A 718 6.63 4.86 -38.46
C SER A 718 7.48 4.61 -37.21
N ILE A 719 7.08 3.66 -36.33
CA ILE A 719 7.82 3.37 -35.09
C ILE A 719 9.07 2.56 -35.43
N PRO A 720 10.27 3.07 -35.12
CA PRO A 720 11.51 2.34 -35.39
C PRO A 720 11.51 0.96 -34.71
N ALA A 721 12.17 -0.01 -35.32
CA ALA A 721 12.46 -1.27 -34.64
C ALA A 721 13.33 -0.98 -33.41
N PRO A 722 13.14 -1.72 -32.30
CA PRO A 722 14.05 -1.61 -31.17
C PRO A 722 15.49 -1.78 -31.61
N PRO A 723 16.44 -1.01 -31.06
CA PRO A 723 17.84 -1.16 -31.41
C PRO A 723 18.29 -2.58 -31.09
N ALA A 724 19.03 -3.21 -32.00
CA ALA A 724 19.64 -4.50 -31.74
C ALA A 724 20.53 -4.39 -30.51
N THR A 725 20.37 -5.28 -29.55
CA THR A 725 21.24 -5.37 -28.38
C THR A 725 22.57 -5.96 -28.87
N SER A 726 23.70 -5.29 -28.62
CA SER A 726 24.98 -5.85 -28.94
C SER A 726 25.22 -7.08 -28.07
N TYR A 727 24.99 -8.26 -28.61
CA TYR A 727 25.46 -9.50 -28.05
C TYR A 727 26.95 -9.64 -28.46
N GLU A 728 27.84 -9.14 -27.61
CA GLU A 728 29.22 -9.60 -27.61
C GLU A 728 29.27 -10.89 -26.79
N GLU A 729 29.56 -11.99 -27.40
CA GLU A 729 29.98 -13.19 -26.71
C GLU A 729 31.16 -12.78 -25.84
N LEU A 730 30.93 -12.55 -24.56
CA LEU A 730 32.02 -12.30 -23.62
C LEU A 730 32.93 -13.50 -23.70
N ALA A 731 34.14 -13.27 -24.23
CA ALA A 731 35.14 -14.29 -24.28
C ALA A 731 35.27 -14.84 -22.85
N GLN A 732 35.02 -16.14 -22.73
CA GLN A 732 35.10 -16.80 -21.42
C GLN A 732 36.56 -16.70 -20.94
N GLU A 733 36.75 -16.16 -19.73
CA GLU A 733 38.09 -15.97 -19.15
C GLU A 733 38.36 -17.07 -18.13
N LYS A 734 39.59 -17.58 -18.15
CA LYS A 734 40.03 -18.56 -17.17
C LYS A 734 40.20 -17.94 -15.79
N GLY A 735 39.89 -18.73 -14.78
CA GLY A 735 40.02 -18.28 -13.38
C GLY A 735 38.91 -17.41 -12.86
N VAL A 736 37.85 -17.20 -13.62
CA VAL A 736 36.65 -16.42 -13.19
C VAL A 736 35.62 -17.35 -12.57
N ASN A 737 35.04 -16.94 -11.43
CA ASN A 737 33.90 -17.63 -10.85
C ASN A 737 32.59 -17.27 -11.59
N TYR A 738 32.14 -18.17 -12.45
CA TYR A 738 30.89 -17.99 -13.22
C TYR A 738 29.61 -18.15 -12.42
N ALA A 739 29.68 -18.68 -11.20
CA ALA A 739 28.53 -18.80 -10.32
C ALA A 739 28.22 -17.52 -9.51
N LEU A 740 29.20 -16.60 -9.39
CA LEU A 740 29.07 -15.42 -8.54
C LEU A 740 27.88 -14.53 -8.99
N GLY A 741 26.93 -14.32 -8.05
CA GLY A 741 25.75 -13.52 -8.28
C GLY A 741 24.73 -14.11 -9.26
N LYS A 742 24.91 -15.38 -9.68
CA LYS A 742 23.98 -16.09 -10.56
C LYS A 742 22.80 -16.68 -9.78
N THR A 743 21.78 -17.13 -10.50
CA THR A 743 20.53 -17.63 -9.92
C THR A 743 20.76 -18.98 -9.22
N PRO A 744 20.65 -19.05 -7.90
CA PRO A 744 20.75 -20.32 -7.20
C PRO A 744 19.48 -21.14 -7.38
N ILE A 745 19.64 -22.46 -7.42
CA ILE A 745 18.57 -23.44 -7.59
C ILE A 745 18.66 -24.55 -6.53
N ALA A 746 17.55 -25.14 -6.11
CA ALA A 746 17.56 -26.23 -5.13
C ALA A 746 16.33 -27.13 -5.24
N SER A 747 16.41 -28.34 -4.67
CA SER A 747 15.27 -29.26 -4.51
C SER A 747 14.24 -28.77 -3.50
N GLY A 748 14.62 -27.84 -2.63
CA GLY A 748 13.83 -27.22 -1.58
C GLY A 748 14.74 -26.53 -0.56
N SER A 749 14.20 -25.60 0.17
CA SER A 749 14.90 -24.84 1.19
C SER A 749 14.17 -24.96 2.52
N ALA A 750 14.89 -25.09 3.62
CA ALA A 750 14.28 -25.07 4.96
C ALA A 750 13.74 -23.68 5.31
N TYR A 751 14.27 -22.65 4.66
CA TYR A 751 13.81 -21.27 4.77
C TYR A 751 13.64 -20.72 3.35
N GLU A 752 12.41 -20.35 2.96
CA GLU A 752 12.10 -19.81 1.63
C GLU A 752 12.61 -18.39 1.45
N HIS A 753 12.76 -17.65 2.55
CA HIS A 753 13.27 -16.29 2.56
C HIS A 753 14.59 -16.19 3.30
N THR A 754 15.43 -15.19 2.94
CA THR A 754 16.64 -14.82 3.67
C THR A 754 16.28 -14.32 5.07
N ILE A 755 16.16 -15.23 6.03
CA ILE A 755 16.06 -14.87 7.44
C ILE A 755 17.46 -15.05 8.05
N ASP A 756 18.07 -13.95 8.46
CA ASP A 756 19.29 -13.80 9.22
C ASP A 756 20.56 -14.45 8.68
N ALA A 757 20.56 -15.64 8.12
CA ALA A 757 21.79 -16.30 7.72
C ALA A 757 21.56 -17.51 6.82
N TRP A 758 20.32 -17.86 6.58
CA TRP A 758 19.96 -19.05 5.83
C TRP A 758 18.99 -18.71 4.70
N GLY A 759 19.39 -18.95 3.47
CA GLY A 759 18.55 -18.69 2.30
C GLY A 759 19.23 -19.11 1.02
N LEU A 760 18.45 -19.33 -0.01
CA LEU A 760 18.96 -19.85 -1.28
C LEU A 760 19.96 -18.88 -1.94
N ALA A 761 19.76 -17.58 -1.80
CA ALA A 761 20.63 -16.54 -2.38
C ALA A 761 22.10 -16.61 -1.91
N TYR A 762 22.34 -17.18 -0.73
CA TYR A 762 23.70 -17.31 -0.20
C TYR A 762 24.55 -18.39 -0.89
N LEU A 763 23.98 -19.22 -1.78
CA LEU A 763 24.77 -20.21 -2.53
C LEU A 763 25.73 -19.59 -3.54
N THR A 764 25.52 -18.33 -3.93
CA THR A 764 26.26 -17.68 -5.03
C THR A 764 26.65 -16.23 -4.71
N ASP A 765 26.65 -15.83 -3.42
CA ASP A 765 26.90 -14.44 -3.00
C ASP A 765 28.40 -14.09 -2.85
N GLY A 766 29.28 -15.03 -3.08
CA GLY A 766 30.74 -14.91 -2.99
C GLY A 766 31.28 -14.92 -1.56
N LYS A 767 30.43 -15.19 -0.56
CA LYS A 767 30.84 -15.17 0.86
C LYS A 767 31.09 -16.58 1.40
N LYS A 768 32.32 -16.87 1.66
CA LYS A 768 32.77 -18.15 2.21
C LYS A 768 32.88 -18.03 3.73
N LEU A 769 32.15 -18.82 4.48
CA LEU A 769 32.25 -18.85 5.94
C LEU A 769 33.47 -19.61 6.39
N LEU A 770 34.60 -18.92 6.43
CA LEU A 770 35.84 -19.52 6.89
C LEU A 770 36.23 -19.18 8.35
N THR A 771 35.61 -18.19 9.00
CA THR A 771 35.96 -17.83 10.38
C THR A 771 34.82 -17.17 11.14
N GLY A 772 34.39 -17.72 12.28
CA GLY A 772 33.30 -17.24 13.12
C GLY A 772 33.53 -15.90 13.83
N LYS A 773 34.04 -14.88 13.12
CA LYS A 773 34.26 -13.56 13.71
C LYS A 773 33.24 -12.51 13.30
N ASP A 774 32.42 -12.77 12.26
CA ASP A 774 31.47 -11.78 11.72
C ASP A 774 29.98 -12.11 12.03
N GLY A 775 29.72 -12.91 13.05
CA GLY A 775 28.41 -13.08 13.67
C GLY A 775 27.31 -13.73 12.81
N GLY A 776 27.51 -13.96 11.51
CA GLY A 776 26.53 -14.52 10.60
C GLY A 776 26.90 -15.93 10.13
N THR A 777 25.97 -16.85 10.19
CA THR A 777 26.06 -18.18 9.59
C THR A 777 25.38 -18.17 8.23
N ASN A 778 25.97 -17.49 7.24
CA ASN A 778 25.35 -17.37 5.92
C ASN A 778 25.53 -18.67 5.12
N GLY A 779 24.47 -19.08 4.43
CA GLY A 779 24.50 -20.26 3.59
C GLY A 779 23.08 -20.73 3.25
N TRP A 780 22.97 -21.73 2.43
CA TRP A 780 21.73 -22.41 2.13
C TRP A 780 21.57 -23.68 2.97
N MET A 781 20.33 -23.99 3.36
CA MET A 781 19.95 -25.20 4.07
C MET A 781 18.85 -25.90 3.31
N ALA A 782 19.07 -27.15 2.94
CA ALA A 782 18.05 -27.97 2.30
C ALA A 782 16.86 -28.24 3.23
N GLN A 783 15.69 -28.44 2.66
CA GLN A 783 14.54 -28.98 3.40
C GLN A 783 14.90 -30.31 4.08
N GLY A 784 14.36 -30.55 5.27
CA GLY A 784 14.67 -31.73 6.07
C GLY A 784 14.32 -33.05 5.37
N MET A 785 15.26 -34.00 5.39
CA MET A 785 15.08 -35.35 4.84
C MET A 785 14.74 -36.35 5.94
N PRO A 786 13.77 -37.26 5.75
CA PRO A 786 13.36 -38.21 6.80
C PRO A 786 14.43 -39.25 7.13
N LYS A 787 15.38 -39.48 6.22
CA LYS A 787 16.48 -40.44 6.33
C LYS A 787 17.80 -39.82 5.94
N ARG A 788 18.93 -40.39 6.42
CA ARG A 788 20.27 -39.96 6.01
C ARG A 788 20.59 -40.33 4.57
N GLU A 789 20.17 -41.53 4.15
CA GLU A 789 20.24 -41.94 2.76
C GLU A 789 19.16 -41.21 1.96
N CYS A 790 19.58 -40.43 0.98
CA CYS A 790 18.69 -39.69 0.11
C CYS A 790 18.31 -40.53 -1.11
N GLU A 791 17.04 -40.51 -1.44
CA GLU A 791 16.60 -41.00 -2.76
C GLU A 791 17.21 -40.10 -3.87
N PRO A 792 17.43 -40.65 -5.06
CA PRO A 792 18.01 -39.88 -6.16
C PRO A 792 17.29 -38.54 -6.42
N ASN A 793 18.05 -37.48 -6.58
CA ASN A 793 17.55 -36.13 -6.89
C ASN A 793 16.54 -35.51 -5.88
N THR A 794 16.52 -35.96 -4.61
CA THR A 794 15.61 -35.42 -3.60
C THR A 794 16.24 -34.33 -2.72
N CYS A 795 17.57 -34.28 -2.60
CA CYS A 795 18.28 -33.31 -1.78
C CYS A 795 19.47 -32.74 -2.56
N TRP A 796 19.31 -31.56 -3.14
CA TRP A 796 20.34 -30.94 -3.96
C TRP A 796 20.23 -29.39 -3.91
N GLY A 797 21.36 -28.71 -4.12
CA GLY A 797 21.47 -27.28 -4.34
C GLY A 797 22.47 -26.97 -5.45
N GLY A 798 22.31 -25.87 -6.13
CA GLY A 798 23.13 -25.55 -7.30
C GLY A 798 22.93 -24.13 -7.81
N VAL A 799 23.36 -23.90 -9.05
CA VAL A 799 23.32 -22.61 -9.72
C VAL A 799 22.90 -22.77 -11.18
N ASP A 800 22.06 -21.86 -11.67
CA ASP A 800 21.87 -21.58 -13.10
C ASP A 800 22.84 -20.45 -13.48
N LEU A 801 23.84 -20.76 -14.27
CA LEU A 801 24.85 -19.80 -14.74
C LEU A 801 24.27 -18.77 -15.73
N GLY A 802 23.01 -18.97 -16.16
CA GLY A 802 22.31 -18.10 -17.10
C GLY A 802 22.63 -18.41 -18.57
N ALA A 803 23.76 -19.06 -18.86
CA ALA A 803 24.17 -19.51 -20.19
C ALA A 803 25.07 -20.74 -20.09
N ALA A 804 25.33 -21.43 -21.23
CA ALA A 804 26.29 -22.52 -21.29
C ALA A 804 27.71 -21.94 -21.26
N TYR A 805 28.46 -22.37 -20.25
CA TYR A 805 29.89 -22.06 -20.09
C TYR A 805 30.73 -23.33 -20.18
N THR A 806 31.98 -23.18 -20.60
CA THR A 806 33.01 -24.21 -20.41
C THR A 806 33.36 -24.28 -18.94
N VAL A 807 33.22 -25.44 -18.30
CA VAL A 807 33.46 -25.68 -16.88
C VAL A 807 34.39 -26.86 -16.72
N ASN A 808 35.43 -26.74 -15.89
CA ASN A 808 36.34 -27.84 -15.55
C ASN A 808 36.69 -27.90 -14.05
N GLU A 809 36.19 -26.96 -13.25
CA GLU A 809 36.43 -27.00 -11.80
C GLU A 809 35.21 -26.46 -11.07
N VAL A 810 34.79 -27.13 -9.97
CA VAL A 810 33.68 -26.76 -9.12
C VAL A 810 34.15 -26.74 -7.67
N HIS A 811 33.93 -25.60 -6.97
CA HIS A 811 34.27 -25.49 -5.56
C HIS A 811 32.97 -25.47 -4.75
N ILE A 812 32.92 -26.30 -3.70
CA ILE A 812 31.79 -26.33 -2.78
C ILE A 812 32.30 -26.01 -1.38
N TYR A 813 31.71 -25.01 -0.74
CA TYR A 813 32.08 -24.63 0.61
C TYR A 813 31.03 -25.09 1.62
N PRO A 814 31.37 -26.04 2.51
CA PRO A 814 30.54 -26.39 3.64
C PRO A 814 30.39 -25.22 4.61
N ARG A 815 29.38 -25.28 5.46
CA ARG A 815 29.34 -24.42 6.65
C ARG A 815 30.61 -24.62 7.47
N GLN A 816 31.08 -23.59 8.17
CA GLN A 816 32.32 -23.55 8.96
C GLN A 816 32.59 -24.79 9.85
N ASN A 817 31.58 -25.31 10.53
CA ASN A 817 31.72 -26.51 11.36
C ASN A 817 31.50 -27.82 10.60
N GLY A 818 31.11 -27.77 9.32
CA GLY A 818 30.84 -28.90 8.43
C GLY A 818 29.84 -29.93 8.94
N GLY A 819 29.04 -29.58 9.96
CA GLY A 819 28.22 -30.54 10.70
C GLY A 819 27.09 -31.17 9.93
N TYR A 820 26.69 -30.55 8.83
CA TYR A 820 25.56 -30.95 7.98
C TYR A 820 25.93 -31.04 6.50
N PHE A 821 27.23 -31.21 6.18
CA PHE A 821 27.69 -31.47 4.82
C PHE A 821 27.57 -32.98 4.51
N PRO A 822 27.13 -33.39 3.30
CA PRO A 822 26.93 -34.81 2.98
C PRO A 822 28.27 -35.57 2.98
N SER A 823 28.25 -36.83 3.46
CA SER A 823 29.38 -37.74 3.35
C SER A 823 29.44 -38.52 2.04
N ALA A 824 28.31 -38.61 1.31
CA ALA A 824 28.27 -39.12 -0.04
C ALA A 824 27.45 -38.19 -0.92
N TYR A 825 28.02 -37.77 -2.04
CA TYR A 825 27.38 -36.82 -2.94
C TYR A 825 27.92 -36.93 -4.38
N GLU A 826 27.20 -36.24 -5.28
CA GLU A 826 27.54 -36.09 -6.68
C GLU A 826 27.60 -34.63 -7.06
N ILE A 827 28.48 -34.27 -8.01
CA ILE A 827 28.37 -33.02 -8.76
C ILE A 827 27.78 -33.39 -10.11
N GLN A 828 26.71 -32.70 -10.46
CA GLN A 828 26.03 -32.90 -11.71
C GLN A 828 25.95 -31.59 -12.48
N ILE A 829 26.03 -31.69 -13.79
CA ILE A 829 25.91 -30.56 -14.73
C ILE A 829 24.75 -30.82 -15.70
N SER A 830 24.21 -29.75 -16.27
CA SER A 830 23.15 -29.81 -17.26
C SER A 830 23.25 -28.64 -18.23
N ALA A 831 22.82 -28.82 -19.46
CA ALA A 831 22.65 -27.76 -20.45
C ALA A 831 21.21 -27.16 -20.40
N ASP A 832 20.22 -27.97 -20.06
CA ASP A 832 18.78 -27.68 -20.16
C ASP A 832 18.07 -27.61 -18.79
N GLY A 833 18.73 -28.02 -17.69
CA GLY A 833 18.14 -28.12 -16.35
C GLY A 833 17.26 -29.35 -16.11
N GLU A 834 17.07 -30.20 -17.13
CA GLU A 834 16.25 -31.40 -17.10
C GLU A 834 17.09 -32.67 -17.18
N THR A 835 18.04 -32.70 -18.09
CA THR A 835 18.96 -33.83 -18.32
C THR A 835 20.26 -33.59 -17.58
N TRP A 836 20.60 -34.44 -16.62
CA TRP A 836 21.76 -34.25 -15.75
C TRP A 836 22.84 -35.31 -16.00
N GLU A 837 24.07 -34.85 -16.19
CA GLU A 837 25.28 -35.67 -16.24
C GLU A 837 25.98 -35.60 -14.87
N THR A 838 26.28 -36.78 -14.27
CA THR A 838 27.16 -36.85 -13.09
C THR A 838 28.59 -36.74 -13.53
N VAL A 839 29.27 -35.65 -13.17
CA VAL A 839 30.68 -35.38 -13.52
C VAL A 839 31.68 -35.69 -12.38
N TYR A 840 31.19 -35.88 -11.18
CA TYR A 840 31.96 -36.29 -10.02
C TYR A 840 31.08 -37.02 -9.01
N SER A 841 31.63 -38.03 -8.33
CA SER A 841 30.92 -38.79 -7.29
C SER A 841 31.87 -39.25 -6.21
N ILE A 842 31.45 -39.15 -4.96
CA ILE A 842 32.18 -39.65 -3.78
C ILE A 842 31.24 -40.38 -2.83
N ASP A 843 31.65 -41.58 -2.36
CA ASP A 843 30.83 -42.40 -1.47
C ASP A 843 31.12 -42.19 0.02
N ASN A 844 32.33 -41.69 0.36
CA ASN A 844 32.73 -41.41 1.73
C ASN A 844 33.72 -40.23 1.77
N ASP A 845 33.20 -39.03 1.88
CA ASP A 845 33.98 -37.83 2.07
C ASP A 845 34.48 -37.75 3.49
N THR A 846 35.83 -37.90 3.64
CA THR A 846 36.53 -37.89 4.94
C THR A 846 37.27 -36.59 5.21
N GLU A 847 37.13 -35.59 4.33
CA GLU A 847 37.79 -34.30 4.50
C GLU A 847 37.36 -33.58 5.79
N THR A 848 38.26 -32.74 6.28
CA THR A 848 38.04 -31.96 7.50
C THR A 848 36.79 -31.11 7.36
N LYS A 849 35.93 -31.15 8.36
CA LYS A 849 34.72 -30.36 8.41
C LYS A 849 35.03 -28.87 8.22
N GLY A 850 34.24 -28.19 7.40
CA GLY A 850 34.38 -26.77 7.13
C GLY A 850 35.46 -26.40 6.10
N VAL A 851 36.19 -27.35 5.54
CA VAL A 851 37.12 -27.14 4.43
C VAL A 851 36.39 -27.19 3.12
N GLY A 852 36.73 -26.29 2.17
CA GLY A 852 36.20 -26.27 0.80
C GLY A 852 36.53 -27.54 0.03
N ARG A 853 35.67 -27.95 -0.88
CA ARG A 853 35.86 -29.07 -1.80
C ARG A 853 36.18 -28.50 -3.16
N PHE A 854 37.40 -28.69 -3.66
CA PHE A 854 37.91 -28.19 -4.92
C PHE A 854 37.93 -29.37 -5.92
N ILE A 855 36.88 -29.47 -6.72
CA ILE A 855 36.64 -30.63 -7.58
C ILE A 855 37.05 -30.30 -9.00
N LYS A 856 38.08 -30.93 -9.49
CA LYS A 856 38.49 -30.86 -10.91
C LYS A 856 37.76 -31.93 -11.70
N LEU A 857 37.19 -31.51 -12.82
CA LEU A 857 36.55 -32.44 -13.76
C LEU A 857 37.58 -33.06 -14.68
N ASP A 858 37.30 -34.27 -15.18
CA ASP A 858 38.21 -35.01 -16.06
C ASP A 858 38.49 -34.34 -17.40
N SER A 859 37.62 -33.44 -17.84
CA SER A 859 37.75 -32.67 -19.09
C SER A 859 36.88 -31.40 -19.01
N ASP A 860 37.13 -30.49 -19.92
CA ASP A 860 36.27 -29.34 -20.14
C ASP A 860 34.86 -29.82 -20.52
N LYS A 861 33.82 -29.27 -19.83
CA LYS A 861 32.43 -29.61 -20.05
C LYS A 861 31.67 -28.35 -20.42
N GLN A 862 30.60 -28.47 -21.17
CA GLN A 862 29.66 -27.41 -21.43
C GLN A 862 28.47 -27.53 -20.43
N ALA A 863 28.27 -26.52 -19.60
CA ALA A 863 27.21 -26.53 -18.59
C ALA A 863 26.56 -25.15 -18.45
N ARG A 864 25.26 -25.13 -18.38
CA ARG A 864 24.48 -23.98 -17.89
C ARG A 864 24.12 -24.17 -16.41
N PHE A 865 23.85 -25.38 -15.99
CA PHE A 865 23.46 -25.69 -14.62
C PHE A 865 24.52 -26.58 -13.96
N VAL A 866 24.83 -26.26 -12.70
CA VAL A 866 25.76 -27.04 -11.88
C VAL A 866 25.11 -27.25 -10.50
N ARG A 867 25.11 -28.50 -10.00
CA ARG A 867 24.53 -28.78 -8.68
C ARG A 867 25.32 -29.84 -7.90
N ILE A 868 25.27 -29.77 -6.56
CA ILE A 868 25.62 -30.84 -5.65
C ILE A 868 24.37 -31.61 -5.26
N VAL A 869 24.38 -32.93 -5.40
CA VAL A 869 23.30 -33.84 -5.01
C VAL A 869 23.79 -34.74 -3.88
N ALA A 870 23.14 -34.67 -2.73
CA ALA A 870 23.44 -35.51 -1.58
C ALA A 870 22.90 -36.94 -1.81
N ARG A 871 23.73 -37.92 -1.52
CA ARG A 871 23.37 -39.34 -1.42
C ARG A 871 23.29 -39.80 0.04
N LYS A 872 24.14 -39.22 0.92
CA LYS A 872 24.12 -39.54 2.33
C LYS A 872 24.45 -38.32 3.17
N LEU A 873 23.51 -37.92 4.00
CA LEU A 873 23.60 -36.79 4.92
C LEU A 873 24.34 -37.16 6.21
N THR A 874 24.97 -36.14 6.82
CA THR A 874 25.58 -36.22 8.15
C THR A 874 24.78 -35.43 9.19
N GLY A 875 25.31 -35.22 10.38
CA GLY A 875 24.67 -34.41 11.41
C GLY A 875 23.54 -35.13 12.15
N ASN A 876 22.80 -34.39 12.96
CA ASN A 876 21.72 -34.90 13.79
C ASN A 876 20.38 -34.73 13.06
N TYR A 877 19.37 -35.45 13.56
CA TYR A 877 17.99 -35.25 13.13
C TYR A 877 17.44 -34.00 13.78
N GLU A 878 17.04 -33.01 12.99
CA GLU A 878 16.47 -31.74 13.44
C GLU A 878 14.95 -31.82 13.34
N ALA A 879 14.30 -32.15 14.47
CA ALA A 879 12.85 -32.38 14.50
C ALA A 879 12.05 -31.15 14.04
N ASN A 880 12.47 -29.94 14.39
CA ASN A 880 11.80 -28.67 14.02
C ASN A 880 11.92 -28.35 12.52
N LEU A 881 12.86 -28.97 11.82
CA LEU A 881 13.10 -28.78 10.38
C LEU A 881 12.76 -30.04 9.57
N GLY A 882 12.09 -31.01 10.20
CA GLY A 882 11.56 -32.19 9.53
C GLY A 882 12.57 -33.27 9.18
N GLY A 883 13.85 -33.18 9.63
CA GLY A 883 14.77 -34.28 9.33
C GLY A 883 16.25 -33.98 9.33
N TYR A 884 17.00 -34.79 8.59
CA TYR A 884 18.41 -34.58 8.32
C TYR A 884 18.59 -33.49 7.25
N LEU A 885 19.62 -32.67 7.37
CA LEU A 885 19.80 -31.47 6.55
C LEU A 885 21.09 -31.55 5.73
N MET A 886 21.11 -30.81 4.61
CA MET A 886 22.35 -30.43 3.91
C MET A 886 22.54 -28.93 4.05
N GLN A 887 23.77 -28.49 4.40
CA GLN A 887 24.14 -27.09 4.48
C GLN A 887 25.35 -26.80 3.59
N VAL A 888 25.20 -25.82 2.71
CA VAL A 888 26.24 -25.32 1.80
C VAL A 888 26.34 -23.82 1.94
N SER A 889 27.57 -23.32 2.13
CA SER A 889 27.84 -21.90 2.26
C SER A 889 27.93 -21.20 0.91
N GLU A 890 28.66 -21.82 -0.05
CA GLU A 890 28.90 -21.23 -1.36
C GLU A 890 29.18 -22.32 -2.40
N ILE A 891 28.77 -22.06 -3.64
CA ILE A 891 29.13 -22.84 -4.84
C ILE A 891 29.82 -21.91 -5.81
N GLU A 892 31.03 -22.30 -6.25
CA GLU A 892 31.78 -21.59 -7.29
C GLU A 892 32.04 -22.51 -8.48
N VAL A 893 32.04 -21.96 -9.68
CA VAL A 893 32.18 -22.68 -10.93
C VAL A 893 33.23 -21.98 -11.80
N TYR A 894 34.20 -22.73 -12.22
CA TYR A 894 35.38 -22.20 -12.91
C TYR A 894 35.67 -22.95 -14.23
N TRP A 895 36.33 -22.24 -15.13
CA TRP A 895 37.15 -22.77 -16.19
C TRP A 895 38.62 -22.34 -15.93
N ASN A 896 39.49 -23.28 -15.57
CA ASN A 896 40.87 -23.02 -15.20
C ASN A 896 41.88 -23.59 -16.20
#